data_c3527f78e46cc4cae807bab331f5a876
#
_entry.id   c3527f78e46cc4cae807bab331f5a876
#
_cell.length_a   1.000
_cell.length_b   1.000
_cell.length_c   1.000
_cell.angle_alpha   90.00
_cell.angle_beta   90.00
_cell.angle_gamma   90.00
#
_symmetry.space_group_name_H-M   'P 1'
#
loop_
_entity.id
_entity.type
_entity.pdbx_description
1 polymer ?
#
loop_
_entity_poly.entity_id
_entity_poly.type
_entity_poly.pdbx_seq_one_letter_code
_entity_poly.pdbx_strand_id
1 'polypeptide(L)'
;MTTLTGQARLTNSAAYEQVWQAERQACRTDADPDTLTVGVVVVTRNPAFFQTGLSVLNDIRDYVFNRVHIQSEMPLKLLDLAADSLYLAAREKALHFLKGQNKAINVRIIQCASLAEATGKIIYTHALEQRPEFHLGMLFYDQTTPAGVDDSIEQIDRDLDAFYSALQRSGIPAFYTTFSTVAFIRRLRSPFRYLPQQYREIVRSEDPAIFQTELLCLWMDFFEMNYTNRRVKPIGALALHNTLGEQLIQFFERTAAERWLVSYYTGSIISNLIGYLDRHAEARGALILRGPNEHAIACGAMANWQLYRMPFLGVVTSGMMDEFKGTLANLKETAAQGIIVAAENRGNQWYSFQGTLTPTEDMREVLVARRIPFVYIDDVETIGTGLTEAFRLYHQGQGPVVILATQNVLESTLSLEGAVCDPSPIPVLSADDPLPMSESLAQAIALINRGPERLVWQLGPVSDDEYALIHDIADAAGIALVDSLAHPGSAPKYYQGRRNPHYLGTLAIYGYSPRVYNFLHTNDKLNAMSEQSLFMIKSRVAQITTPFSDGRLERKVHLVQLTHDERHLSPYADLHLHMNCLAFLRTVKAHLDVDPALRERRRALIAAYLDSPSDVVSQLPSLPMSANYFFCQLNRVIEELIETEGFDFTGVYDVGRCGISAARNVAKTRRGFSGWYGRALMGDALLATGYLAYTSPSHVMAFIGDGAKGIVPDILPAFIDNILTHPQLLNKSITVFYLCNGGLSVINTYQERILFNRTSRQMRLVNVEQPDVEQTVNNFHIQSKTLTHFDEDVIRQALTTPHRLNLFSVVLGHNNEGDGISLATAKGWQRDPSDHDALQERKAWAAQQPESTSTAFDQDPTQEATS
;
A
#
# COMPACT_ATOMS: atom_id res chain seq x y z
N MET A 1 -11.92 32.59 8.97
CA MET A 1 -12.44 33.26 7.78
C MET A 1 -12.51 34.75 8.02
N THR A 2 -11.45 35.44 7.85
CA THR A 2 -11.39 36.90 7.91
C THR A 2 -10.77 37.37 6.60
N THR A 3 -11.60 38.00 5.87
CA THR A 3 -11.49 38.79 4.67
C THR A 3 -10.16 39.56 4.52
N LEU A 4 -9.14 38.92 4.00
CA LEU A 4 -7.93 39.56 3.43
C LEU A 4 -8.16 40.04 2.00
N THR A 5 -9.37 40.11 1.53
CA THR A 5 -9.75 40.38 0.16
C THR A 5 -10.04 41.85 -0.14
N GLY A 6 -10.05 42.72 0.85
CA GLY A 6 -10.59 44.06 0.62
C GLY A 6 -9.58 45.15 0.33
N GLN A 7 -8.42 45.16 0.92
CA GLN A 7 -7.57 46.35 0.91
C GLN A 7 -6.41 46.34 -0.11
N ALA A 8 -5.87 45.17 -0.44
CA ALA A 8 -4.87 45.07 -1.53
C ALA A 8 -5.49 45.24 -2.95
N ARG A 9 -6.82 45.10 -3.06
CA ARG A 9 -7.58 45.24 -4.32
C ARG A 9 -7.74 46.68 -4.84
N LEU A 10 -7.61 47.68 -4.00
CA LEU A 10 -8.05 49.03 -4.35
C LEU A 10 -6.92 50.02 -4.67
N THR A 11 -5.66 49.69 -4.39
CA THR A 11 -4.60 50.73 -4.52
C THR A 11 -3.89 50.75 -5.88
N ASN A 12 -4.14 49.77 -6.79
CA ASN A 12 -3.46 49.78 -8.10
C ASN A 12 -4.31 49.25 -9.27
N SER A 13 -5.64 49.32 -9.18
CA SER A 13 -6.54 48.84 -10.26
C SER A 13 -6.29 49.49 -11.62
N ALA A 14 -6.01 50.78 -11.66
CA ALA A 14 -5.78 51.50 -12.90
C ALA A 14 -4.43 51.14 -13.55
N ALA A 15 -3.39 50.93 -12.76
CA ALA A 15 -2.08 50.51 -13.29
C ALA A 15 -2.13 49.06 -13.80
N TYR A 16 -2.84 48.18 -13.09
CA TYR A 16 -3.07 46.80 -13.56
C TYR A 16 -3.91 46.79 -14.85
N GLU A 17 -4.92 47.64 -14.93
CA GLU A 17 -5.78 47.72 -16.11
C GLU A 17 -5.03 48.26 -17.37
N GLN A 18 -4.11 49.20 -17.21
CA GLN A 18 -3.28 49.68 -18.32
C GLN A 18 -2.26 48.63 -18.80
N VAL A 19 -1.56 48.00 -17.90
CA VAL A 19 -0.65 46.90 -18.25
C VAL A 19 -1.41 45.77 -18.93
N TRP A 20 -2.55 45.46 -18.42
CA TRP A 20 -3.43 44.42 -18.92
C TRP A 20 -4.02 44.73 -20.31
N GLN A 21 -4.44 45.96 -20.55
CA GLN A 21 -4.94 46.38 -21.87
C GLN A 21 -3.83 46.40 -22.93
N ALA A 22 -2.61 46.83 -22.56
CA ALA A 22 -1.43 46.73 -23.42
C ALA A 22 -1.08 45.28 -23.76
N GLU A 23 -1.20 44.41 -22.78
CA GLU A 23 -0.96 43.01 -22.96
C GLU A 23 -2.00 42.30 -23.82
N ARG A 24 -3.26 42.66 -23.64
CA ARG A 24 -4.40 42.16 -24.42
C ARG A 24 -4.28 42.58 -25.89
N GLN A 25 -3.77 43.77 -26.13
CA GLN A 25 -3.55 44.27 -27.47
C GLN A 25 -2.38 43.57 -28.17
N ALA A 26 -1.30 43.26 -27.45
CA ALA A 26 -0.18 42.48 -27.95
C ALA A 26 -0.57 41.02 -28.28
N CYS A 27 -1.45 40.40 -27.49
CA CYS A 27 -1.93 39.03 -27.76
C CYS A 27 -2.90 38.94 -28.95
N ARG A 28 -3.64 40.01 -29.26
CA ARG A 28 -4.62 40.02 -30.35
C ARG A 28 -4.01 40.15 -31.75
N THR A 29 -2.76 40.58 -31.86
CA THR A 29 -2.10 40.78 -33.13
C THR A 29 -1.49 39.52 -33.74
N ASP A 30 -1.41 38.40 -32.99
CA ASP A 30 -0.76 37.15 -33.43
C ASP A 30 -1.68 35.92 -33.32
N ALA A 31 -2.98 36.06 -33.63
CA ALA A 31 -3.91 34.92 -33.60
C ALA A 31 -3.71 34.01 -34.83
N ASP A 32 -2.59 33.31 -34.86
CA ASP A 32 -2.39 32.12 -35.67
C ASP A 32 -2.98 30.92 -34.88
N PRO A 33 -3.97 30.20 -35.44
CA PRO A 33 -4.57 29.06 -34.74
C PRO A 33 -3.59 27.94 -34.41
N ASP A 34 -2.40 27.95 -35.00
CA ASP A 34 -1.35 26.96 -34.73
C ASP A 34 -0.32 27.44 -33.68
N THR A 35 -0.52 28.62 -33.10
CA THR A 35 0.37 29.16 -32.07
C THR A 35 -0.29 29.12 -30.70
N LEU A 36 0.37 28.46 -29.74
CA LEU A 36 -0.04 28.41 -28.33
C LEU A 36 0.65 29.53 -27.55
N THR A 37 -0.11 30.40 -26.92
CA THR A 37 0.43 31.46 -26.04
C THR A 37 0.38 31.01 -24.60
N VAL A 38 1.53 30.96 -23.92
CA VAL A 38 1.67 30.50 -22.53
C VAL A 38 2.41 31.55 -21.70
N GLY A 39 1.93 31.75 -20.48
CA GLY A 39 2.51 32.68 -19.52
C GLY A 39 3.52 32.03 -18.61
N VAL A 40 4.60 32.76 -18.37
CA VAL A 40 5.59 32.47 -17.34
C VAL A 40 5.63 33.64 -16.39
N VAL A 41 5.15 33.43 -15.18
CA VAL A 41 5.21 34.44 -14.12
C VAL A 41 6.49 34.26 -13.33
N VAL A 42 7.32 35.28 -13.31
CA VAL A 42 8.59 35.31 -12.58
C VAL A 42 8.42 36.20 -11.36
N VAL A 43 8.56 35.61 -10.19
CA VAL A 43 8.59 36.32 -8.92
C VAL A 43 10.04 36.33 -8.43
N THR A 44 10.69 37.48 -8.54
CA THR A 44 12.08 37.64 -8.11
C THR A 44 12.37 39.04 -7.58
N ARG A 45 13.15 39.11 -6.51
CA ARG A 45 13.77 40.35 -6.02
C ARG A 45 15.19 40.55 -6.55
N ASN A 46 15.72 39.55 -7.24
CA ASN A 46 17.05 39.58 -7.87
C ASN A 46 16.95 39.29 -9.38
N PRO A 47 16.63 40.28 -10.20
CA PRO A 47 16.49 40.09 -11.63
C PRO A 47 17.71 39.51 -12.33
N ALA A 48 18.92 39.82 -11.84
CA ALA A 48 20.17 39.30 -12.41
C ALA A 48 20.24 37.76 -12.34
N PHE A 49 19.64 37.16 -11.33
CA PHE A 49 19.60 35.72 -11.16
C PHE A 49 18.81 35.01 -12.27
N PHE A 50 17.70 35.59 -12.66
CA PHE A 50 16.86 35.02 -13.70
C PHE A 50 17.41 35.25 -15.12
N GLN A 51 18.34 36.17 -15.32
CA GLN A 51 18.94 36.43 -16.63
C GLN A 51 19.64 35.19 -17.22
N THR A 52 20.23 34.34 -16.39
CA THR A 52 20.80 33.05 -16.85
C THR A 52 19.71 32.14 -17.43
N GLY A 53 18.54 32.07 -16.80
CA GLY A 53 17.41 31.32 -17.31
C GLY A 53 16.90 31.81 -18.65
N LEU A 54 16.83 33.13 -18.82
CA LEU A 54 16.44 33.75 -20.09
C LEU A 54 17.49 33.54 -21.18
N SER A 55 18.78 33.55 -20.83
CA SER A 55 19.86 33.28 -21.80
C SER A 55 19.79 31.84 -22.34
N VAL A 56 19.50 30.86 -21.47
CA VAL A 56 19.29 29.49 -21.90
C VAL A 56 18.07 29.36 -22.80
N LEU A 57 16.98 30.05 -22.48
CA LEU A 57 15.78 30.07 -23.32
C LEU A 57 16.05 30.73 -24.69
N ASN A 58 16.82 31.83 -24.73
CA ASN A 58 17.23 32.46 -25.98
C ASN A 58 18.13 31.56 -26.84
N ASP A 59 19.05 30.83 -26.23
CA ASP A 59 19.89 29.87 -26.95
C ASP A 59 19.03 28.82 -27.69
N ILE A 60 17.99 28.30 -27.03
CA ILE A 60 17.04 27.38 -27.66
C ILE A 60 16.29 28.10 -28.81
N ARG A 61 15.78 29.30 -28.57
CA ARG A 61 15.03 30.09 -29.59
C ARG A 61 15.85 30.31 -30.83
N ASP A 62 17.11 30.68 -30.70
CA ASP A 62 17.98 31.02 -31.83
C ASP A 62 18.22 29.82 -32.74
N TYR A 63 18.18 28.59 -32.22
CA TYR A 63 18.29 27.38 -33.03
C TYR A 63 16.96 26.84 -33.56
N VAL A 64 15.83 27.19 -32.92
CA VAL A 64 14.49 26.68 -33.28
C VAL A 64 13.63 27.88 -33.79
N PHE A 65 14.16 28.63 -34.69
CA PHE A 65 13.53 29.78 -35.27
C PHE A 65 12.10 29.46 -35.78
N ASN A 66 11.14 30.33 -35.46
CA ASN A 66 9.71 30.18 -35.76
C ASN A 66 8.95 29.11 -34.94
N ARG A 67 9.57 28.48 -33.98
CA ARG A 67 8.89 27.52 -33.09
C ARG A 67 8.70 28.06 -31.66
N VAL A 68 9.61 28.89 -31.20
CA VAL A 68 9.59 29.50 -29.88
C VAL A 68 9.73 31.00 -30.00
N HIS A 69 8.67 31.72 -29.67
CA HIS A 69 8.66 33.18 -29.59
C HIS A 69 8.68 33.62 -28.15
N ILE A 70 9.48 34.61 -27.78
CA ILE A 70 9.62 35.11 -26.43
C ILE A 70 9.24 36.58 -26.38
N GLN A 71 8.26 36.90 -25.52
CA GLN A 71 7.91 38.27 -25.13
C GLN A 71 8.21 38.40 -23.64
N SER A 72 9.03 39.33 -23.21
CA SER A 72 9.44 39.47 -21.82
C SER A 72 9.41 40.95 -21.41
N GLU A 73 8.83 41.21 -20.22
CA GLU A 73 8.95 42.51 -19.57
C GLU A 73 10.38 42.75 -19.02
N MET A 74 11.15 41.67 -18.87
CA MET A 74 12.55 41.74 -18.42
C MET A 74 13.48 41.89 -19.60
N PRO A 75 14.55 42.71 -19.51
CA PRO A 75 15.53 42.83 -20.59
C PRO A 75 16.25 41.50 -20.79
N LEU A 76 16.20 40.96 -22.00
CA LEU A 76 16.91 39.77 -22.39
C LEU A 76 18.39 40.12 -22.58
N LYS A 77 19.24 39.67 -21.64
CA LYS A 77 20.71 39.79 -21.80
C LYS A 77 21.25 38.47 -22.29
N LEU A 78 22.10 38.51 -23.29
CA LEU A 78 22.89 37.35 -23.67
C LEU A 78 24.03 37.20 -22.66
N LEU A 79 24.08 36.07 -21.99
CA LEU A 79 25.20 35.67 -21.15
C LEU A 79 25.97 34.57 -21.87
N ASP A 80 27.25 34.49 -21.59
CA ASP A 80 28.05 33.37 -22.09
C ASP A 80 27.58 32.08 -21.46
N LEU A 81 27.17 31.13 -22.30
CA LEU A 81 26.74 29.83 -21.87
C LEU A 81 27.96 28.89 -21.79
N ALA A 82 27.95 28.00 -20.83
CA ALA A 82 29.03 27.04 -20.68
C ALA A 82 29.14 26.13 -21.92
N ALA A 83 30.36 25.99 -22.43
CA ALA A 83 30.68 25.09 -23.53
C ALA A 83 30.97 23.65 -23.01
N ASP A 84 30.44 23.32 -21.83
CA ASP A 84 30.62 22.02 -21.21
C ASP A 84 29.84 20.92 -21.91
N SER A 85 30.40 19.71 -21.92
CA SER A 85 29.81 18.55 -22.60
C SER A 85 28.42 18.17 -22.06
N LEU A 86 28.19 18.37 -20.76
CA LEU A 86 26.88 18.11 -20.14
C LEU A 86 25.81 19.04 -20.68
N TYR A 87 26.07 20.33 -20.67
CA TYR A 87 25.15 21.32 -21.21
C TYR A 87 24.89 21.14 -22.71
N LEU A 88 25.95 20.91 -23.50
CA LEU A 88 25.83 20.73 -24.95
C LEU A 88 25.02 19.47 -25.30
N ALA A 89 25.22 18.37 -24.58
CA ALA A 89 24.44 17.15 -24.80
C ALA A 89 22.95 17.34 -24.46
N ALA A 90 22.64 18.01 -23.34
CA ALA A 90 21.28 18.34 -22.97
C ALA A 90 20.62 19.28 -23.99
N ARG A 91 21.36 20.28 -24.47
CA ARG A 91 20.89 21.22 -25.51
C ARG A 91 20.58 20.49 -26.82
N GLU A 92 21.40 19.58 -27.29
CA GLU A 92 21.16 18.81 -28.50
C GLU A 92 19.86 18.02 -28.43
N LYS A 93 19.60 17.34 -27.30
CA LYS A 93 18.34 16.66 -27.04
C LYS A 93 17.13 17.61 -27.07
N ALA A 94 17.27 18.77 -26.43
CA ALA A 94 16.23 19.80 -26.40
C ALA A 94 15.88 20.29 -27.80
N LEU A 95 16.88 20.58 -28.61
CA LEU A 95 16.70 21.04 -29.99
C LEU A 95 16.05 19.96 -30.87
N HIS A 96 16.41 18.70 -30.66
CA HIS A 96 15.80 17.59 -31.40
C HIS A 96 14.30 17.48 -31.08
N PHE A 97 13.94 17.55 -29.81
CA PHE A 97 12.53 17.54 -29.39
C PHE A 97 11.73 18.70 -29.99
N LEU A 98 12.23 19.92 -29.85
CA LEU A 98 11.53 21.11 -30.32
C LEU A 98 11.37 21.16 -31.85
N LYS A 99 12.36 20.66 -32.58
CA LYS A 99 12.28 20.56 -34.07
C LYS A 99 11.19 19.59 -34.53
N GLY A 100 10.86 18.58 -33.71
CA GLY A 100 9.80 17.60 -33.98
C GLY A 100 8.38 18.13 -33.75
N GLN A 101 8.21 19.32 -33.16
CA GLN A 101 6.88 19.85 -32.84
C GLN A 101 6.27 20.60 -34.04
N ASN A 102 4.97 20.42 -34.22
CA ASN A 102 4.20 21.05 -35.31
C ASN A 102 3.69 22.47 -34.98
N LYS A 103 3.46 22.77 -33.68
CA LYS A 103 2.94 24.02 -33.18
C LYS A 103 4.05 24.95 -32.73
N ALA A 104 3.85 26.27 -32.94
CA ALA A 104 4.69 27.28 -32.34
C ALA A 104 4.22 27.60 -30.92
N ILE A 105 5.15 27.94 -30.03
CA ILE A 105 4.83 28.44 -28.69
C ILE A 105 5.29 29.89 -28.56
N ASN A 106 4.36 30.75 -28.16
CA ASN A 106 4.67 32.11 -27.75
C ASN A 106 4.78 32.13 -26.21
N VAL A 107 6.01 32.30 -25.73
CA VAL A 107 6.29 32.35 -24.29
C VAL A 107 6.22 33.83 -23.87
N ARG A 108 5.28 34.10 -22.93
CA ARG A 108 5.14 35.44 -22.39
C ARG A 108 5.63 35.45 -20.94
N ILE A 109 6.66 36.29 -20.69
CA ILE A 109 7.31 36.35 -19.38
C ILE A 109 6.87 37.62 -18.67
N ILE A 110 6.23 37.46 -17.54
CA ILE A 110 5.66 38.51 -16.69
C ILE A 110 6.47 38.56 -15.39
N GLN A 111 7.01 39.72 -15.07
CA GLN A 111 7.76 39.94 -13.85
C GLN A 111 6.83 40.42 -12.72
N CYS A 112 7.03 39.85 -11.51
CA CYS A 112 6.39 40.31 -10.30
C CYS A 112 7.43 40.45 -9.18
N ALA A 113 7.26 41.40 -8.30
CA ALA A 113 8.13 41.62 -7.15
C ALA A 113 7.75 40.73 -5.96
N SER A 114 6.52 40.20 -5.95
CA SER A 114 6.02 39.36 -4.86
C SER A 114 4.98 38.33 -5.34
N LEU A 115 4.77 37.30 -4.54
CA LEU A 115 3.69 36.33 -4.76
C LEU A 115 2.29 36.98 -4.68
N ALA A 116 2.12 37.96 -3.82
CA ALA A 116 0.87 38.71 -3.73
C ALA A 116 0.56 39.47 -5.04
N GLU A 117 1.55 40.06 -5.64
CA GLU A 117 1.42 40.69 -6.96
C GLU A 117 1.08 39.68 -8.06
N ALA A 118 1.81 38.54 -8.07
CA ALA A 118 1.54 37.46 -9.01
C ALA A 118 0.10 36.92 -8.85
N THR A 119 -0.34 36.73 -7.62
CA THR A 119 -1.71 36.29 -7.32
C THR A 119 -2.73 37.31 -7.83
N GLY A 120 -2.49 38.58 -7.63
CA GLY A 120 -3.34 39.65 -8.12
C GLY A 120 -3.43 39.68 -9.65
N LYS A 121 -2.29 39.63 -10.34
CA LYS A 121 -2.22 39.60 -11.82
C LYS A 121 -3.00 38.40 -12.39
N ILE A 122 -2.80 37.19 -11.83
CA ILE A 122 -3.44 35.95 -12.30
C ILE A 122 -4.96 36.00 -12.09
N ILE A 123 -5.43 36.38 -10.91
CA ILE A 123 -6.86 36.44 -10.60
C ILE A 123 -7.54 37.48 -11.45
N TYR A 124 -6.93 38.62 -11.64
CA TYR A 124 -7.47 39.69 -12.45
C TYR A 124 -7.60 39.27 -13.92
N THR A 125 -6.57 38.64 -14.45
CA THR A 125 -6.55 38.05 -15.80
C THR A 125 -7.71 37.07 -16.00
N HIS A 126 -7.93 36.20 -15.04
CA HIS A 126 -8.96 35.16 -15.13
C HIS A 126 -10.39 35.71 -14.92
N ALA A 127 -10.56 36.71 -14.05
CA ALA A 127 -11.86 37.28 -13.72
C ALA A 127 -12.45 38.16 -14.85
N LEU A 128 -11.62 38.74 -15.66
CA LEU A 128 -12.08 39.64 -16.77
C LEU A 128 -12.32 38.91 -18.08
N GLU A 129 -11.83 37.67 -18.24
CA GLU A 129 -11.92 36.92 -19.48
C GLU A 129 -12.63 35.58 -19.29
N GLN A 130 -13.82 35.47 -19.88
CA GLN A 130 -14.55 34.19 -19.96
C GLN A 130 -13.81 33.15 -20.83
N ARG A 131 -12.75 33.56 -21.53
CA ARG A 131 -11.82 32.65 -22.23
C ARG A 131 -10.42 33.25 -22.11
N PRO A 132 -9.52 32.64 -21.34
CA PRO A 132 -8.15 33.11 -21.28
C PRO A 132 -7.45 32.88 -22.61
N GLU A 133 -7.04 33.95 -23.26
CA GLU A 133 -6.11 33.89 -24.41
C GLU A 133 -4.69 33.49 -23.98
N PHE A 134 -4.50 33.32 -22.70
CA PHE A 134 -3.24 33.14 -22.05
C PHE A 134 -3.41 32.08 -20.92
N HIS A 135 -2.63 31.01 -20.97
CA HIS A 135 -2.55 30.02 -19.94
C HIS A 135 -1.31 30.25 -19.06
N LEU A 136 -1.46 30.19 -17.75
CA LEU A 136 -0.29 30.14 -16.89
C LEU A 136 0.40 28.79 -17.05
N GLY A 137 1.51 28.79 -17.79
CA GLY A 137 2.33 27.59 -17.99
C GLY A 137 3.28 27.34 -16.83
N MET A 138 3.81 28.41 -16.22
CA MET A 138 4.81 28.28 -15.18
C MET A 138 4.79 29.46 -14.21
N LEU A 139 4.93 29.16 -12.92
CA LEU A 139 5.39 30.10 -11.92
C LEU A 139 6.87 29.84 -11.63
N PHE A 140 7.66 30.87 -11.83
CA PHE A 140 9.09 30.86 -11.50
C PHE A 140 9.29 31.70 -10.26
N TYR A 141 9.47 31.08 -9.11
CA TYR A 141 9.62 31.77 -7.85
C TYR A 141 11.06 31.70 -7.35
N ASP A 142 11.73 32.84 -7.37
CA ASP A 142 13.06 32.97 -6.81
C ASP A 142 12.97 33.23 -5.29
N GLN A 143 13.37 32.23 -4.54
CA GLN A 143 13.40 32.29 -3.08
C GLN A 143 14.68 32.92 -2.52
N THR A 144 15.62 33.34 -3.39
CA THR A 144 16.80 34.05 -2.93
C THR A 144 16.41 35.45 -2.48
N THR A 145 16.79 35.81 -1.26
CA THR A 145 16.56 37.15 -0.72
C THR A 145 17.85 37.97 -0.83
N PRO A 146 17.80 39.26 -1.22
CA PRO A 146 18.92 40.13 -1.08
C PRO A 146 19.39 40.19 0.38
N ALA A 147 20.68 40.37 0.60
CA ALA A 147 21.22 40.53 1.95
C ALA A 147 20.48 41.66 2.71
N GLY A 148 19.94 41.34 3.89
CA GLY A 148 19.24 42.30 4.74
C GLY A 148 17.71 42.31 4.62
N VAL A 149 17.12 41.39 3.86
CA VAL A 149 15.66 41.19 3.81
C VAL A 149 15.30 39.96 4.64
N ASP A 150 14.54 40.18 5.69
CA ASP A 150 14.15 39.15 6.66
C ASP A 150 12.69 38.75 6.42
N ASP A 151 12.45 38.02 5.34
CA ASP A 151 11.13 37.36 5.18
C ASP A 151 11.11 36.11 6.04
N SER A 152 10.16 36.03 6.95
CA SER A 152 9.99 34.78 7.72
C SER A 152 9.51 33.66 6.81
N ILE A 153 9.97 32.45 7.07
CA ILE A 153 9.53 31.24 6.35
C ILE A 153 8.02 31.10 6.42
N GLU A 154 7.41 31.47 7.55
CA GLU A 154 5.97 31.43 7.77
C GLU A 154 5.22 32.43 6.88
N GLN A 155 5.81 33.57 6.55
CA GLN A 155 5.19 34.52 5.61
C GLN A 155 5.25 33.97 4.19
N ILE A 156 6.40 33.45 3.77
CA ILE A 156 6.55 32.82 2.45
C ILE A 156 5.57 31.66 2.29
N ASP A 157 5.43 30.83 3.32
CA ASP A 157 4.53 29.67 3.31
C ASP A 157 3.07 30.11 3.21
N ARG A 158 2.68 31.18 3.91
CA ARG A 158 1.33 31.78 3.79
C ARG A 158 1.06 32.37 2.39
N ASP A 159 2.03 33.03 1.80
CA ASP A 159 1.89 33.65 0.48
C ASP A 159 1.77 32.60 -0.62
N LEU A 160 2.55 31.50 -0.51
CA LEU A 160 2.42 30.33 -1.39
C LEU A 160 1.06 29.65 -1.23
N ASP A 161 0.59 29.51 0.00
CA ASP A 161 -0.71 28.94 0.33
C ASP A 161 -1.85 29.76 -0.32
N ALA A 162 -1.78 31.07 -0.20
CA ALA A 162 -2.73 31.99 -0.80
C ALA A 162 -2.69 31.93 -2.34
N PHE A 163 -1.50 31.87 -2.92
CA PHE A 163 -1.30 31.75 -4.36
C PHE A 163 -1.90 30.43 -4.92
N TYR A 164 -1.57 29.30 -4.32
CA TYR A 164 -2.11 28.00 -4.76
C TYR A 164 -3.60 27.88 -4.56
N SER A 165 -4.12 28.39 -3.45
CA SER A 165 -5.56 28.44 -3.20
C SER A 165 -6.29 29.30 -4.24
N ALA A 166 -5.64 30.38 -4.72
CA ALA A 166 -6.18 31.20 -5.77
C ALA A 166 -6.19 30.48 -7.13
N LEU A 167 -5.10 29.79 -7.49
CA LEU A 167 -5.02 28.98 -8.71
C LEU A 167 -6.07 27.87 -8.73
N GLN A 168 -6.21 27.16 -7.62
CA GLN A 168 -7.15 26.06 -7.49
C GLN A 168 -8.61 26.54 -7.64
N ARG A 169 -8.96 27.65 -6.98
CA ARG A 169 -10.30 28.25 -7.09
C ARG A 169 -10.60 28.77 -8.50
N SER A 170 -9.59 29.22 -9.21
CA SER A 170 -9.70 29.73 -10.56
C SER A 170 -9.62 28.63 -11.62
N GLY A 171 -9.35 27.35 -11.23
CA GLY A 171 -9.20 26.24 -12.16
C GLY A 171 -8.02 26.39 -13.14
N ILE A 172 -7.02 27.23 -12.79
CA ILE A 172 -5.87 27.50 -13.64
C ILE A 172 -4.81 26.43 -13.40
N PRO A 173 -4.46 25.62 -14.40
CA PRO A 173 -3.32 24.72 -14.30
C PRO A 173 -2.03 25.55 -14.29
N ALA A 174 -1.11 25.23 -13.37
CA ALA A 174 0.18 25.87 -13.29
C ALA A 174 1.28 24.84 -13.05
N PHE A 175 2.40 25.05 -13.72
CA PHE A 175 3.64 24.38 -13.41
C PHE A 175 4.44 25.28 -12.47
N TYR A 176 4.87 24.74 -11.34
CA TYR A 176 5.59 25.50 -10.33
C TYR A 176 7.05 25.10 -10.26
N THR A 177 7.91 26.10 -10.19
CA THR A 177 9.33 25.88 -9.96
C THR A 177 9.96 27.01 -9.17
N THR A 178 10.99 26.72 -8.44
CA THR A 178 11.69 27.70 -7.61
C THR A 178 13.20 27.60 -7.76
N PHE A 179 13.85 28.72 -7.56
CA PHE A 179 15.28 28.75 -7.30
C PHE A 179 15.54 28.92 -5.82
N SER A 180 16.15 27.96 -5.20
CA SER A 180 16.51 28.06 -3.80
C SER A 180 17.68 27.14 -3.45
N THR A 181 18.21 27.31 -2.27
CA THR A 181 19.05 26.28 -1.71
C THR A 181 18.20 25.14 -1.16
N VAL A 182 18.65 23.90 -1.32
CA VAL A 182 17.96 22.70 -0.83
C VAL A 182 17.55 22.80 0.65
N ALA A 183 18.41 23.42 1.48
CA ALA A 183 18.14 23.57 2.91
C ALA A 183 16.94 24.49 3.20
N PHE A 184 16.66 25.45 2.34
CA PHE A 184 15.59 26.41 2.55
C PHE A 184 14.23 25.81 2.14
N ILE A 185 14.15 25.23 0.95
CA ILE A 185 12.88 24.71 0.44
C ILE A 185 12.32 23.56 1.25
N ARG A 186 13.17 22.73 1.87
CA ARG A 186 12.73 21.64 2.74
C ARG A 186 11.96 22.10 3.97
N ARG A 187 12.02 23.38 4.32
CA ARG A 187 11.27 23.96 5.42
C ARG A 187 9.90 24.47 5.01
N LEU A 188 9.68 24.67 3.72
CA LEU A 188 8.38 25.11 3.21
C LEU A 188 7.41 23.93 3.16
N ARG A 189 6.18 24.13 3.60
CA ARG A 189 5.12 23.13 3.63
C ARG A 189 4.20 23.24 2.42
N SER A 190 3.95 24.45 1.95
CA SER A 190 2.97 24.71 0.91
C SER A 190 3.26 24.07 -0.44
N PRO A 191 4.52 24.04 -0.97
CA PRO A 191 4.80 23.36 -2.22
C PRO A 191 4.45 21.87 -2.20
N PHE A 192 4.75 21.17 -1.10
CA PHE A 192 4.45 19.75 -0.95
C PHE A 192 2.96 19.49 -0.70
N ARG A 193 2.26 20.44 -0.13
CA ARG A 193 0.84 20.35 0.18
C ARG A 193 -0.05 20.40 -1.07
N TYR A 194 0.31 21.24 -2.03
CA TYR A 194 -0.60 21.58 -3.12
C TYR A 194 -0.28 20.96 -4.46
N LEU A 195 1.00 20.89 -4.86
CA LEU A 195 1.40 20.55 -6.22
C LEU A 195 2.68 19.71 -6.35
N PRO A 196 2.85 18.58 -5.65
CA PRO A 196 4.10 17.82 -5.72
C PRO A 196 4.42 17.29 -7.11
N GLN A 197 3.39 17.08 -7.94
CA GLN A 197 3.55 16.59 -9.31
C GLN A 197 3.91 17.68 -10.32
N GLN A 198 3.73 18.93 -9.92
CA GLN A 198 3.96 20.11 -10.75
C GLN A 198 5.09 20.98 -10.23
N TYR A 199 5.79 20.48 -9.22
CA TYR A 199 6.86 21.17 -8.54
C TYR A 199 8.22 20.67 -9.00
N ARG A 200 9.11 21.59 -9.34
CA ARG A 200 10.52 21.34 -9.59
C ARG A 200 11.38 22.33 -8.82
N GLU A 201 12.27 21.83 -8.05
CA GLU A 201 13.32 22.62 -7.42
C GLU A 201 14.51 22.71 -8.35
N ILE A 202 15.02 23.92 -8.56
CA ILE A 202 16.30 24.15 -9.19
C ILE A 202 17.26 24.68 -8.15
N VAL A 203 18.31 23.92 -7.92
CA VAL A 203 19.37 24.30 -7.00
C VAL A 203 20.37 25.15 -7.75
N ARG A 204 20.64 26.34 -7.21
CA ARG A 204 21.73 27.17 -7.72
C ARG A 204 23.05 26.44 -7.47
N SER A 205 23.70 26.02 -8.54
CA SER A 205 25.06 25.47 -8.51
C SER A 205 26.08 26.58 -8.73
N GLU A 206 27.23 26.48 -8.07
CA GLU A 206 28.40 27.32 -8.36
C GLU A 206 29.02 26.93 -9.71
N ASP A 207 28.79 25.73 -10.17
CA ASP A 207 29.17 25.27 -11.51
C ASP A 207 28.15 25.77 -12.56
N PRO A 208 28.59 26.68 -13.47
CA PRO A 208 27.70 27.23 -14.48
C PRO A 208 27.10 26.17 -15.41
N ALA A 209 27.83 25.10 -15.72
CA ALA A 209 27.37 24.06 -16.61
C ALA A 209 26.22 23.26 -16.01
N ILE A 210 26.31 22.92 -14.73
CA ILE A 210 25.26 22.21 -13.99
C ILE A 210 24.04 23.14 -13.89
N PHE A 211 24.22 24.39 -13.50
CA PHE A 211 23.10 25.30 -13.32
C PHE A 211 22.37 25.59 -14.64
N GLN A 212 23.09 25.83 -15.72
CA GLN A 212 22.51 26.04 -17.04
C GLN A 212 21.80 24.79 -17.58
N THR A 213 22.36 23.60 -17.31
CA THR A 213 21.71 22.32 -17.65
C THR A 213 20.39 22.13 -16.89
N GLU A 214 20.34 22.48 -15.61
CA GLU A 214 19.10 22.46 -14.82
C GLU A 214 18.04 23.40 -15.37
N LEU A 215 18.43 24.60 -15.75
CA LEU A 215 17.53 25.57 -16.39
C LEU A 215 17.02 25.10 -17.76
N LEU A 216 17.88 24.47 -18.54
CA LEU A 216 17.49 23.87 -19.80
C LEU A 216 16.48 22.76 -19.62
N CYS A 217 16.69 21.86 -18.66
CA CYS A 217 15.74 20.82 -18.31
C CYS A 217 14.39 21.40 -17.85
N LEU A 218 14.39 22.50 -17.09
CA LEU A 218 13.18 23.21 -16.72
C LEU A 218 12.40 23.70 -17.94
N TRP A 219 13.07 24.36 -18.88
CA TRP A 219 12.42 24.84 -20.10
C TRP A 219 11.88 23.68 -20.94
N MET A 220 12.57 22.56 -20.96
CA MET A 220 12.10 21.38 -21.66
C MET A 220 10.86 20.77 -21.01
N ASP A 221 10.82 20.66 -19.70
CA ASP A 221 9.61 20.23 -18.99
C ASP A 221 8.42 21.16 -19.27
N PHE A 222 8.67 22.46 -19.30
CA PHE A 222 7.67 23.46 -19.66
C PHE A 222 7.15 23.28 -21.11
N PHE A 223 8.03 23.08 -22.07
CA PHE A 223 7.64 22.85 -23.46
C PHE A 223 6.90 21.51 -23.61
N GLU A 224 7.39 20.44 -23.01
CA GLU A 224 6.72 19.14 -23.05
C GLU A 224 5.28 19.24 -22.53
N MET A 225 5.09 19.88 -21.39
CA MET A 225 3.77 20.10 -20.80
C MET A 225 2.81 20.83 -21.76
N ASN A 226 3.28 21.89 -22.40
CA ASN A 226 2.42 22.73 -23.23
C ASN A 226 2.18 22.11 -24.63
N TYR A 227 3.15 21.40 -25.21
CA TYR A 227 2.95 20.71 -26.49
C TYR A 227 2.07 19.47 -26.37
N THR A 228 2.13 18.76 -25.25
CA THR A 228 1.40 17.50 -25.08
C THR A 228 0.04 17.67 -24.40
N ASN A 229 -0.28 18.88 -23.90
CA ASN A 229 -1.46 19.13 -23.05
C ASN A 229 -1.55 18.19 -21.84
N ARG A 230 -0.44 17.61 -21.45
CA ARG A 230 -0.35 16.73 -20.28
C ARG A 230 0.13 17.54 -19.08
N ARG A 231 -0.46 17.31 -17.93
CA ARG A 231 0.12 17.70 -16.64
C ARG A 231 1.31 16.76 -16.40
N VAL A 232 2.45 17.10 -16.98
CA VAL A 232 3.64 16.27 -16.82
C VAL A 232 4.17 16.46 -15.41
N LYS A 233 4.35 15.36 -14.72
CA LYS A 233 5.19 15.36 -13.53
C LYS A 233 6.59 15.83 -13.95
N PRO A 234 7.24 16.75 -13.19
CA PRO A 234 8.59 17.18 -13.51
C PRO A 234 9.58 16.06 -13.23
N ILE A 235 9.68 15.16 -14.17
CA ILE A 235 10.70 14.12 -14.19
C ILE A 235 11.65 14.51 -15.31
N GLY A 236 12.92 14.56 -15.00
CA GLY A 236 13.96 14.94 -15.96
C GLY A 236 13.70 14.34 -17.33
N ALA A 237 13.68 15.21 -18.32
CA ALA A 237 13.22 14.96 -19.66
C ALA A 237 13.64 13.61 -20.22
N LEU A 238 12.71 12.94 -20.92
CA LEU A 238 13.03 12.02 -21.99
C LEU A 238 13.29 10.54 -21.67
N ALA A 239 12.65 9.94 -20.70
CA ALA A 239 12.39 8.52 -20.82
C ALA A 239 11.21 8.33 -21.80
N LEU A 240 11.47 8.51 -23.08
CA LEU A 240 10.44 8.45 -24.12
C LEU A 240 9.90 7.03 -24.31
N HIS A 241 10.69 6.03 -24.01
CA HIS A 241 10.32 4.63 -24.09
C HIS A 241 11.17 3.80 -23.12
N ASN A 242 10.58 2.78 -22.55
CA ASN A 242 11.26 1.80 -21.73
C ASN A 242 10.72 0.41 -22.08
N THR A 243 11.57 -0.42 -22.68
CA THR A 243 11.21 -1.73 -23.20
C THR A 243 10.60 -2.62 -22.13
N LEU A 244 11.26 -2.72 -20.98
CA LEU A 244 10.81 -3.57 -19.88
C LEU A 244 9.49 -3.04 -19.28
N GLY A 245 9.42 -1.74 -19.04
CA GLY A 245 8.23 -1.08 -18.49
C GLY A 245 7.01 -1.23 -19.37
N GLU A 246 7.12 -1.05 -20.68
CA GLU A 246 6.02 -1.23 -21.62
C GLU A 246 5.48 -2.65 -21.60
N GLN A 247 6.35 -3.66 -21.63
CA GLN A 247 5.94 -5.06 -21.64
C GLN A 247 5.27 -5.47 -20.31
N LEU A 248 5.78 -4.98 -19.18
CA LEU A 248 5.17 -5.22 -17.88
C LEU A 248 3.79 -4.56 -17.75
N ILE A 249 3.64 -3.31 -18.21
CA ILE A 249 2.35 -2.63 -18.22
C ILE A 249 1.35 -3.42 -19.08
N GLN A 250 1.72 -3.81 -20.30
CA GLN A 250 0.86 -4.60 -21.17
C GLN A 250 0.48 -5.95 -20.56
N PHE A 251 1.39 -6.59 -19.85
CA PHE A 251 1.12 -7.84 -19.15
C PHE A 251 0.07 -7.66 -18.06
N PHE A 252 0.24 -6.69 -17.15
CA PHE A 252 -0.70 -6.46 -16.06
C PHE A 252 -2.05 -5.93 -16.57
N GLU A 253 -2.08 -5.11 -17.61
CA GLU A 253 -3.32 -4.65 -18.25
C GLU A 253 -4.17 -5.81 -18.76
N ARG A 254 -3.54 -6.88 -19.28
CA ARG A 254 -4.23 -8.07 -19.77
C ARG A 254 -4.60 -9.07 -18.69
N THR A 255 -3.80 -9.18 -17.63
CA THR A 255 -3.94 -10.24 -16.62
C THR A 255 -4.64 -9.80 -15.36
N ALA A 256 -4.64 -8.51 -15.03
CA ALA A 256 -5.35 -7.98 -13.87
C ALA A 256 -6.84 -7.84 -14.17
N ALA A 257 -7.70 -8.32 -13.24
CA ALA A 257 -9.15 -8.31 -13.44
C ALA A 257 -9.74 -6.89 -13.46
N GLU A 258 -9.23 -5.99 -12.59
CA GLU A 258 -9.72 -4.60 -12.50
C GLU A 258 -8.57 -3.60 -12.32
N ARG A 259 -7.75 -3.82 -11.30
CA ARG A 259 -6.64 -2.93 -10.91
C ARG A 259 -5.44 -3.75 -10.50
N TRP A 260 -4.28 -3.15 -10.62
CA TRP A 260 -3.02 -3.69 -10.14
C TRP A 260 -2.22 -2.61 -9.42
N LEU A 261 -1.33 -3.03 -8.52
CA LEU A 261 -0.54 -2.13 -7.70
C LEU A 261 0.86 -1.97 -8.32
N VAL A 262 1.31 -0.74 -8.51
CA VAL A 262 2.72 -0.41 -8.70
C VAL A 262 3.24 0.20 -7.42
N SER A 263 4.31 -0.37 -6.89
CA SER A 263 4.97 0.21 -5.73
C SER A 263 6.49 0.17 -5.91
N TYR A 264 7.15 1.25 -5.59
CA TYR A 264 8.59 1.37 -5.74
C TYR A 264 9.22 2.16 -4.61
N TYR A 265 10.52 1.96 -4.43
CA TYR A 265 11.37 2.85 -3.69
C TYR A 265 12.53 3.30 -4.58
N THR A 266 13.04 4.51 -4.33
CA THR A 266 13.99 5.17 -5.24
C THR A 266 15.35 4.47 -5.24
N GLY A 267 16.01 4.49 -6.39
CA GLY A 267 17.37 4.00 -6.60
C GLY A 267 17.90 4.49 -7.94
N SER A 268 19.20 4.74 -8.07
CA SER A 268 19.77 5.31 -9.29
C SER A 268 19.58 4.39 -10.51
N ILE A 269 19.81 3.10 -10.36
CA ILE A 269 19.76 2.13 -11.45
C ILE A 269 18.33 1.89 -11.98
N ILE A 270 17.34 1.99 -11.10
CA ILE A 270 15.92 1.75 -11.44
C ILE A 270 15.17 3.02 -11.86
N SER A 271 15.81 4.19 -11.79
CA SER A 271 15.14 5.48 -11.99
C SER A 271 14.47 5.62 -13.36
N ASN A 272 15.06 5.06 -14.42
CA ASN A 272 14.50 5.12 -15.77
C ASN A 272 13.20 4.32 -15.85
N LEU A 273 13.20 3.09 -15.35
CA LEU A 273 12.00 2.24 -15.29
C LEU A 273 10.90 2.87 -14.43
N ILE A 274 11.25 3.37 -13.23
CA ILE A 274 10.29 4.07 -12.35
C ILE A 274 9.67 5.26 -13.08
N GLY A 275 10.50 6.10 -13.72
CA GLY A 275 10.00 7.26 -14.44
C GLY A 275 9.05 6.91 -15.59
N TYR A 276 9.26 5.77 -16.25
CA TYR A 276 8.36 5.27 -17.28
C TYR A 276 7.05 4.76 -16.69
N LEU A 277 7.11 3.93 -15.64
CA LEU A 277 5.92 3.40 -14.96
C LEU A 277 5.05 4.51 -14.40
N ASP A 278 5.64 5.50 -13.76
CA ASP A 278 4.96 6.64 -13.16
C ASP A 278 4.16 7.47 -14.21
N ARG A 279 4.64 7.52 -15.44
CA ARG A 279 3.94 8.22 -16.53
C ARG A 279 2.84 7.41 -17.22
N HIS A 280 3.06 6.11 -17.37
CA HIS A 280 2.25 5.31 -18.29
C HIS A 280 1.36 4.26 -17.63
N ALA A 281 1.69 3.81 -16.42
CA ALA A 281 0.99 2.70 -15.80
C ALA A 281 -0.41 3.09 -15.29
N GLU A 282 -0.58 4.29 -14.72
CA GLU A 282 -1.87 4.74 -14.18
C GLU A 282 -2.98 4.79 -15.24
N ALA A 283 -2.65 5.23 -16.46
CA ALA A 283 -3.58 5.26 -17.58
C ALA A 283 -4.04 3.86 -18.03
N ARG A 284 -3.37 2.81 -17.56
CA ARG A 284 -3.61 1.40 -17.87
C ARG A 284 -4.03 0.57 -16.65
N GLY A 285 -4.67 1.22 -15.68
CA GLY A 285 -5.29 0.58 -14.53
C GLY A 285 -4.37 0.34 -13.32
N ALA A 286 -3.13 0.81 -13.35
CA ALA A 286 -2.26 0.75 -12.19
C ALA A 286 -2.67 1.76 -11.11
N LEU A 287 -2.61 1.35 -9.86
CA LEU A 287 -2.56 2.24 -8.72
C LEU A 287 -1.10 2.38 -8.28
N ILE A 288 -0.55 3.58 -8.38
CA ILE A 288 0.84 3.84 -8.04
C ILE A 288 0.91 4.39 -6.62
N LEU A 289 1.50 3.60 -5.70
CA LEU A 289 1.65 4.00 -4.31
C LEU A 289 3.12 3.92 -3.87
N ARG A 290 3.59 4.99 -3.26
CA ARG A 290 4.92 5.03 -2.67
C ARG A 290 4.86 4.57 -1.21
N GLY A 291 5.80 3.69 -0.82
CA GLY A 291 6.01 3.29 0.57
C GLY A 291 7.10 4.11 1.25
N PRO A 292 7.19 4.06 2.59
CA PRO A 292 8.26 4.70 3.34
C PRO A 292 9.63 4.02 3.14
N ASN A 293 9.66 2.76 2.74
CA ASN A 293 10.85 1.98 2.39
C ASN A 293 10.47 0.72 1.59
N GLU A 294 11.45 -0.10 1.25
CA GLU A 294 11.29 -1.32 0.46
C GLU A 294 10.46 -2.39 1.20
N HIS A 295 10.63 -2.52 2.51
CA HIS A 295 9.82 -3.44 3.31
C HIS A 295 8.32 -3.14 3.18
N ALA A 296 7.95 -1.86 3.15
CA ALA A 296 6.55 -1.46 2.98
C ALA A 296 5.95 -1.91 1.64
N ILE A 297 6.76 -1.99 0.57
CA ILE A 297 6.32 -2.51 -0.74
C ILE A 297 5.78 -3.94 -0.58
N ALA A 298 6.56 -4.79 0.08
CA ALA A 298 6.17 -6.18 0.32
C ALA A 298 4.92 -6.28 1.22
N CYS A 299 4.81 -5.42 2.26
CA CYS A 299 3.65 -5.39 3.15
C CYS A 299 2.39 -4.93 2.41
N GLY A 300 2.50 -3.88 1.59
CA GLY A 300 1.40 -3.37 0.77
C GLY A 300 0.92 -4.40 -0.26
N ALA A 301 1.86 -5.04 -0.96
CA ALA A 301 1.57 -6.11 -1.91
C ALA A 301 0.85 -7.30 -1.23
N MET A 302 1.35 -7.75 -0.09
CA MET A 302 0.75 -8.84 0.67
C MET A 302 -0.67 -8.53 1.13
N ALA A 303 -0.90 -7.33 1.67
CA ALA A 303 -2.21 -6.91 2.16
C ALA A 303 -3.24 -6.82 1.03
N ASN A 304 -2.87 -6.20 -0.08
CA ASN A 304 -3.74 -6.05 -1.23
C ASN A 304 -4.07 -7.40 -1.91
N TRP A 305 -3.10 -8.30 -1.97
CA TRP A 305 -3.36 -9.64 -2.46
C TRP A 305 -4.27 -10.44 -1.54
N GLN A 306 -4.03 -10.42 -0.23
CA GLN A 306 -4.87 -11.16 0.72
C GLN A 306 -6.32 -10.70 0.70
N LEU A 307 -6.55 -9.39 0.68
CA LEU A 307 -7.90 -8.83 0.80
C LEU A 307 -8.64 -8.71 -0.54
N TYR A 308 -7.95 -8.28 -1.59
CA TYR A 308 -8.59 -7.87 -2.84
C TYR A 308 -8.11 -8.66 -4.06
N ARG A 309 -7.20 -9.64 -3.89
CA ARG A 309 -6.57 -10.35 -5.02
C ARG A 309 -5.95 -9.41 -6.05
N MET A 310 -5.48 -8.25 -5.60
CA MET A 310 -4.86 -7.25 -6.45
C MET A 310 -3.41 -7.66 -6.76
N PRO A 311 -3.06 -7.93 -8.02
CA PRO A 311 -1.68 -8.25 -8.37
C PRO A 311 -0.79 -7.01 -8.30
N PHE A 312 0.52 -7.21 -8.19
CA PHE A 312 1.45 -6.12 -7.94
C PHE A 312 2.73 -6.19 -8.79
N LEU A 313 3.27 -5.00 -9.05
CA LEU A 313 4.61 -4.77 -9.57
C LEU A 313 5.41 -3.98 -8.53
N GLY A 314 6.40 -4.62 -7.95
CA GLY A 314 7.38 -3.98 -7.07
C GLY A 314 8.65 -3.64 -7.84
N VAL A 315 9.25 -2.45 -7.61
CA VAL A 315 10.51 -2.05 -8.24
C VAL A 315 11.50 -1.61 -7.17
N VAL A 316 12.62 -2.33 -7.08
CA VAL A 316 13.66 -2.13 -6.06
C VAL A 316 15.05 -2.39 -6.64
N THR A 317 16.10 -2.19 -5.87
CA THR A 317 17.45 -2.71 -6.16
C THR A 317 17.64 -4.07 -5.50
N SER A 318 18.50 -4.94 -6.05
CA SER A 318 18.65 -6.30 -5.52
C SER A 318 19.22 -6.33 -4.11
N GLY A 319 20.17 -5.45 -3.78
CA GLY A 319 20.70 -5.32 -2.42
C GLY A 319 19.67 -4.89 -1.39
N MET A 320 18.61 -4.17 -1.82
CA MET A 320 17.54 -3.74 -0.93
C MET A 320 16.44 -4.81 -0.75
N MET A 321 16.50 -5.92 -1.47
CA MET A 321 15.57 -7.04 -1.24
C MET A 321 15.73 -7.65 0.16
N ASP A 322 16.87 -7.48 0.81
CA ASP A 322 17.08 -7.89 2.20
C ASP A 322 16.19 -7.11 3.17
N GLU A 323 15.83 -5.87 2.82
CA GLU A 323 14.87 -5.07 3.60
C GLU A 323 13.44 -5.65 3.58
N PHE A 324 13.11 -6.53 2.66
CA PHE A 324 11.85 -7.27 2.71
C PHE A 324 11.76 -8.23 3.92
N LYS A 325 12.87 -8.49 4.57
CA LYS A 325 12.95 -9.31 5.79
C LYS A 325 12.26 -10.66 5.59
N GLY A 326 11.39 -11.04 6.50
CA GLY A 326 10.56 -12.23 6.36
C GLY A 326 9.35 -12.08 5.44
N THR A 327 9.00 -10.85 5.04
CA THR A 327 7.78 -10.58 4.27
C THR A 327 7.83 -11.15 2.86
N LEU A 328 9.03 -11.28 2.26
CA LEU A 328 9.18 -12.00 0.99
C LEU A 328 8.74 -13.47 1.11
N ALA A 329 9.06 -14.12 2.23
CA ALA A 329 8.55 -15.48 2.52
C ALA A 329 7.02 -15.47 2.72
N ASN A 330 6.47 -14.44 3.36
CA ASN A 330 5.04 -14.32 3.55
C ASN A 330 4.29 -14.11 2.22
N LEU A 331 4.85 -13.34 1.28
CA LEU A 331 4.31 -13.21 -0.09
C LEU A 331 4.22 -14.57 -0.79
N LYS A 332 5.27 -15.39 -0.68
CA LYS A 332 5.25 -16.75 -1.20
C LYS A 332 4.20 -17.61 -0.51
N GLU A 333 4.16 -17.59 0.82
CA GLU A 333 3.22 -18.38 1.62
C GLU A 333 1.74 -18.03 1.31
N THR A 334 1.47 -16.78 0.96
CA THR A 334 0.12 -16.34 0.52
C THR A 334 -0.15 -16.60 -0.96
N ALA A 335 0.84 -17.14 -1.68
CA ALA A 335 0.81 -17.24 -3.14
C ALA A 335 0.45 -15.91 -3.81
N ALA A 336 1.01 -14.80 -3.28
CA ALA A 336 0.73 -13.46 -3.78
C ALA A 336 1.24 -13.30 -5.21
N GLN A 337 0.32 -13.06 -6.14
CA GLN A 337 0.68 -12.91 -7.55
C GLN A 337 1.21 -11.51 -7.82
N GLY A 338 2.45 -11.45 -8.26
CA GLY A 338 3.12 -10.20 -8.59
C GLY A 338 4.48 -10.44 -9.21
N ILE A 339 5.04 -9.36 -9.71
CA ILE A 339 6.40 -9.33 -10.25
C ILE A 339 7.21 -8.31 -9.43
N ILE A 340 8.40 -8.69 -9.01
CA ILE A 340 9.36 -7.80 -8.36
C ILE A 340 10.52 -7.61 -9.34
N VAL A 341 10.67 -6.40 -9.87
CA VAL A 341 11.85 -6.05 -10.66
C VAL A 341 12.91 -5.53 -9.71
N ALA A 342 14.02 -6.25 -9.64
CA ALA A 342 15.16 -5.89 -8.80
C ALA A 342 16.38 -5.59 -9.70
N ALA A 343 16.89 -4.37 -9.60
CA ALA A 343 18.07 -3.97 -10.35
C ALA A 343 19.31 -4.73 -9.86
N GLU A 344 20.04 -5.35 -10.77
CA GLU A 344 21.19 -6.16 -10.45
C GLU A 344 22.42 -5.78 -11.30
N ASN A 345 23.59 -6.18 -10.84
CA ASN A 345 24.83 -6.05 -11.60
C ASN A 345 24.94 -7.12 -12.68
N ARG A 346 25.82 -6.88 -13.64
CA ARG A 346 26.39 -7.98 -14.45
C ARG A 346 27.29 -8.85 -13.56
N GLY A 347 27.25 -10.15 -13.77
CA GLY A 347 28.15 -11.07 -13.09
C GLY A 347 29.64 -10.71 -13.25
N ASN A 348 30.46 -11.18 -12.29
CA ASN A 348 31.92 -10.98 -12.27
C ASN A 348 32.40 -9.55 -11.95
N GLN A 349 31.57 -8.68 -11.39
CA GLN A 349 32.07 -7.42 -10.82
C GLN A 349 32.71 -7.69 -9.46
N TRP A 350 33.95 -7.20 -9.26
CA TRP A 350 34.62 -7.37 -7.96
C TRP A 350 33.99 -6.50 -6.87
N TYR A 351 33.29 -5.46 -7.24
CA TYR A 351 32.60 -4.53 -6.36
C TYR A 351 31.27 -4.11 -7.02
N SER A 352 30.22 -4.11 -6.24
CA SER A 352 28.91 -3.70 -6.71
C SER A 352 28.37 -2.52 -5.89
N PHE A 353 27.59 -1.67 -6.56
CA PHE A 353 26.83 -0.60 -5.91
C PHE A 353 25.34 -0.86 -6.15
N GLN A 354 24.60 -1.11 -5.08
CA GLN A 354 23.17 -1.47 -5.09
C GLN A 354 22.82 -2.85 -5.68
N GLY A 355 23.72 -3.51 -6.37
CA GLY A 355 23.56 -4.88 -6.82
C GLY A 355 24.27 -5.87 -5.89
N THR A 356 24.08 -7.17 -6.10
CA THR A 356 24.62 -8.23 -5.23
C THR A 356 25.54 -9.21 -5.91
N LEU A 357 25.58 -9.24 -7.25
CA LEU A 357 26.41 -10.21 -7.96
C LEU A 357 27.90 -9.83 -7.89
N THR A 358 28.56 -10.39 -6.88
CA THR A 358 29.99 -10.28 -6.65
C THR A 358 30.60 -11.66 -6.42
N PRO A 359 31.92 -11.81 -6.34
CA PRO A 359 32.54 -13.09 -6.00
C PRO A 359 32.15 -13.67 -4.62
N THR A 360 31.56 -12.84 -3.74
CA THR A 360 31.25 -13.20 -2.35
C THR A 360 29.76 -13.09 -2.01
N GLU A 361 28.92 -12.63 -2.94
CA GLU A 361 27.49 -12.43 -2.71
C GLU A 361 26.71 -12.66 -3.99
N ASP A 362 25.56 -13.32 -3.90
CA ASP A 362 24.67 -13.58 -5.01
C ASP A 362 23.22 -13.71 -4.53
N MET A 363 22.38 -12.73 -4.86
CA MET A 363 20.96 -12.74 -4.50
C MET A 363 20.22 -13.94 -5.10
N ARG A 364 20.66 -14.47 -6.22
CA ARG A 364 20.06 -15.66 -6.84
C ARG A 364 20.10 -16.86 -5.91
N GLU A 365 21.18 -17.05 -5.14
CA GLU A 365 21.29 -18.12 -4.13
C GLU A 365 20.25 -17.94 -3.02
N VAL A 366 19.99 -16.71 -2.59
CA VAL A 366 18.95 -16.41 -1.59
C VAL A 366 17.57 -16.76 -2.14
N LEU A 367 17.28 -16.43 -3.40
CA LEU A 367 16.00 -16.76 -4.03
C LEU A 367 15.83 -18.27 -4.20
N VAL A 368 16.89 -19.00 -4.59
CA VAL A 368 16.90 -20.47 -4.65
C VAL A 368 16.64 -21.07 -3.28
N ALA A 369 17.39 -20.65 -2.24
CA ALA A 369 17.21 -21.14 -0.88
C ALA A 369 15.80 -20.92 -0.32
N ARG A 370 15.14 -19.83 -0.74
CA ARG A 370 13.76 -19.53 -0.39
C ARG A 370 12.73 -20.13 -1.35
N ARG A 371 13.18 -20.79 -2.42
CA ARG A 371 12.33 -21.35 -3.48
C ARG A 371 11.37 -20.30 -4.05
N ILE A 372 11.91 -19.11 -4.37
CA ILE A 372 11.19 -18.04 -5.03
C ILE A 372 11.57 -18.07 -6.51
N PRO A 373 10.61 -18.16 -7.43
CA PRO A 373 10.91 -18.17 -8.84
C PRO A 373 11.50 -16.82 -9.28
N PHE A 374 12.54 -16.89 -10.10
CA PHE A 374 13.18 -15.68 -10.63
C PHE A 374 13.71 -15.88 -12.05
N VAL A 375 13.96 -14.77 -12.72
CA VAL A 375 14.62 -14.69 -14.02
C VAL A 375 15.74 -13.65 -13.92
N TYR A 376 16.91 -13.96 -14.46
CA TYR A 376 18.00 -12.99 -14.58
C TYR A 376 18.14 -12.54 -16.04
N ILE A 377 18.06 -11.22 -16.28
CA ILE A 377 18.16 -10.62 -17.61
C ILE A 377 19.32 -9.64 -17.60
N ASP A 378 20.40 -9.97 -18.25
CA ASP A 378 21.63 -9.16 -18.30
C ASP A 378 21.93 -8.57 -19.67
N ASP A 379 21.19 -9.00 -20.68
CA ASP A 379 21.33 -8.51 -22.04
C ASP A 379 19.99 -8.02 -22.62
N VAL A 380 20.08 -6.94 -23.38
CA VAL A 380 18.92 -6.30 -24.02
C VAL A 380 18.26 -7.24 -25.04
N GLU A 381 19.04 -8.06 -25.73
CA GLU A 381 18.52 -9.02 -26.70
C GLU A 381 17.72 -10.15 -26.07
N THR A 382 17.95 -10.43 -24.78
CA THR A 382 17.27 -11.50 -24.05
C THR A 382 16.02 -11.03 -23.29
N ILE A 383 15.66 -9.75 -23.35
CA ILE A 383 14.48 -9.20 -22.65
C ILE A 383 13.21 -10.00 -23.01
N GLY A 384 12.99 -10.27 -24.31
CA GLY A 384 11.77 -10.97 -24.73
C GLY A 384 11.66 -12.38 -24.19
N THR A 385 12.74 -13.16 -24.24
CA THR A 385 12.77 -14.54 -23.70
C THR A 385 12.68 -14.55 -22.17
N GLY A 386 13.39 -13.65 -21.51
CA GLY A 386 13.34 -13.50 -20.06
C GLY A 386 11.94 -13.14 -19.55
N LEU A 387 11.25 -12.22 -20.22
CA LEU A 387 9.88 -11.87 -19.86
C LEU A 387 8.89 -13.01 -20.13
N THR A 388 9.04 -13.73 -21.23
CA THR A 388 8.21 -14.91 -21.50
C THR A 388 8.31 -15.94 -20.37
N GLU A 389 9.52 -16.19 -19.87
CA GLU A 389 9.71 -17.08 -18.74
C GLU A 389 9.16 -16.49 -17.44
N ALA A 390 9.37 -15.21 -17.16
CA ALA A 390 8.79 -14.57 -15.98
C ALA A 390 7.25 -14.65 -15.97
N PHE A 391 6.61 -14.44 -17.12
CA PHE A 391 5.14 -14.55 -17.23
C PHE A 391 4.65 -15.99 -17.08
N ARG A 392 5.40 -16.95 -17.61
CA ARG A 392 5.13 -18.39 -17.40
C ARG A 392 5.18 -18.75 -15.91
N LEU A 393 6.20 -18.27 -15.21
CA LEU A 393 6.35 -18.49 -13.75
C LEU A 393 5.24 -17.78 -12.95
N TYR A 394 4.85 -16.58 -13.37
CA TYR A 394 3.72 -15.86 -12.76
C TYR A 394 2.42 -16.67 -12.84
N HIS A 395 2.11 -17.24 -14.00
CA HIS A 395 0.90 -18.05 -14.18
C HIS A 395 0.90 -19.37 -13.40
N GLN A 396 2.05 -19.85 -12.94
CA GLN A 396 2.09 -20.99 -12.02
C GLN A 396 1.48 -20.69 -10.63
N GLY A 397 1.28 -19.41 -10.28
CA GLY A 397 0.60 -19.01 -9.05
C GLY A 397 1.32 -19.39 -7.76
N GLN A 398 2.64 -19.62 -7.80
CA GLN A 398 3.41 -20.07 -6.64
C GLN A 398 3.88 -18.95 -5.70
N GLY A 399 3.52 -17.70 -5.99
CA GLY A 399 3.93 -16.50 -5.27
C GLY A 399 4.55 -15.48 -6.22
N PRO A 400 5.29 -14.49 -5.70
CA PRO A 400 5.90 -13.48 -6.54
C PRO A 400 7.01 -14.07 -7.43
N VAL A 401 7.16 -13.50 -8.62
CA VAL A 401 8.29 -13.77 -9.51
C VAL A 401 9.27 -12.60 -9.43
N VAL A 402 10.56 -12.88 -9.28
CA VAL A 402 11.59 -11.85 -9.27
C VAL A 402 12.25 -11.76 -10.62
N ILE A 403 12.32 -10.56 -11.20
CA ILE A 403 13.14 -10.26 -12.38
C ILE A 403 14.37 -9.50 -11.90
N LEU A 404 15.51 -10.15 -11.90
CA LEU A 404 16.81 -9.52 -11.72
C LEU A 404 17.24 -8.94 -13.05
N ALA A 405 17.36 -7.63 -13.16
CA ALA A 405 17.65 -6.95 -14.42
C ALA A 405 18.83 -5.99 -14.29
N THR A 406 19.75 -6.04 -15.24
CA THR A 406 20.92 -5.16 -15.25
C THR A 406 20.57 -3.77 -15.77
N GLN A 407 21.42 -2.78 -15.50
CA GLN A 407 21.18 -1.38 -15.85
C GLN A 407 20.85 -1.17 -17.33
N ASN A 408 21.58 -1.81 -18.24
CA ASN A 408 21.34 -1.70 -19.68
C ASN A 408 19.96 -2.25 -20.09
N VAL A 409 19.46 -3.26 -19.40
CA VAL A 409 18.11 -3.82 -19.59
C VAL A 409 17.06 -2.83 -19.05
N LEU A 410 17.28 -2.27 -17.86
CA LEU A 410 16.37 -1.32 -17.21
C LEU A 410 16.27 0.03 -17.97
N GLU A 411 17.31 0.40 -18.71
CA GLU A 411 17.36 1.64 -19.51
C GLU A 411 17.09 1.40 -21.00
N SER A 412 16.82 0.16 -21.41
CA SER A 412 16.57 -0.19 -22.82
C SER A 412 15.37 0.56 -23.39
N THR A 413 15.57 1.12 -24.59
CA THR A 413 14.53 1.80 -25.37
C THR A 413 14.20 1.07 -26.67
N LEU A 414 14.67 -0.18 -26.82
CA LEU A 414 14.37 -0.99 -28.01
C LEU A 414 12.88 -1.29 -28.08
N SER A 415 12.31 -1.11 -29.28
CA SER A 415 10.96 -1.57 -29.54
C SER A 415 11.01 -3.07 -29.85
N LEU A 416 10.36 -3.89 -29.03
CA LEU A 416 10.16 -5.28 -29.36
C LEU A 416 9.03 -5.36 -30.41
N GLU A 417 9.30 -6.02 -31.54
CA GLU A 417 8.27 -6.27 -32.54
C GLU A 417 7.22 -7.23 -31.99
N GLY A 418 6.06 -6.68 -31.60
CA GLY A 418 4.94 -7.43 -31.03
C GLY A 418 4.98 -7.50 -29.49
N ALA A 419 3.87 -7.97 -28.92
CA ALA A 419 3.83 -8.29 -27.50
C ALA A 419 4.70 -9.53 -27.22
N VAL A 420 5.41 -9.49 -26.08
CA VAL A 420 6.07 -10.69 -25.56
C VAL A 420 5.06 -11.81 -25.45
N CYS A 421 5.45 -13.03 -25.84
CA CYS A 421 4.58 -14.18 -25.75
C CYS A 421 4.12 -14.35 -24.30
N ASP A 422 2.83 -14.15 -24.08
CA ASP A 422 2.21 -14.37 -22.80
C ASP A 422 1.66 -15.81 -22.81
N PRO A 423 2.31 -16.74 -22.10
CA PRO A 423 1.83 -18.11 -22.05
C PRO A 423 0.44 -18.14 -21.46
N SER A 424 -0.41 -18.98 -22.02
CA SER A 424 -1.76 -19.16 -21.50
C SER A 424 -1.75 -19.47 -20.01
N PRO A 425 -2.63 -18.86 -19.21
CA PRO A 425 -2.75 -19.18 -17.79
C PRO A 425 -2.92 -20.69 -17.61
N ILE A 426 -2.29 -21.23 -16.58
CA ILE A 426 -2.50 -22.62 -16.19
C ILE A 426 -3.98 -22.77 -15.81
N PRO A 427 -4.68 -23.80 -16.32
CA PRO A 427 -6.09 -24.01 -15.97
C PRO A 427 -6.23 -24.11 -14.45
N VAL A 428 -6.90 -23.15 -13.84
CA VAL A 428 -7.29 -23.24 -12.43
C VAL A 428 -8.53 -24.12 -12.36
N LEU A 429 -8.68 -24.90 -11.28
CA LEU A 429 -9.90 -25.65 -11.01
C LEU A 429 -11.11 -24.71 -11.14
N SER A 430 -11.91 -24.92 -12.18
CA SER A 430 -13.01 -24.02 -12.50
C SER A 430 -14.09 -24.08 -11.42
N ALA A 431 -14.67 -22.94 -11.09
CA ALA A 431 -15.83 -22.87 -10.21
C ALA A 431 -17.12 -23.36 -10.90
N ASP A 432 -17.13 -23.40 -12.23
CA ASP A 432 -18.31 -23.72 -13.04
C ASP A 432 -18.40 -25.20 -13.44
N ASP A 433 -17.28 -25.95 -13.28
CA ASP A 433 -17.28 -27.37 -13.56
C ASP A 433 -18.02 -28.13 -12.45
N PRO A 434 -18.98 -28.99 -12.79
CA PRO A 434 -19.61 -29.84 -11.81
C PRO A 434 -18.57 -30.74 -11.15
N LEU A 435 -18.50 -30.71 -9.82
CA LEU A 435 -17.59 -31.58 -9.10
C LEU A 435 -18.12 -33.04 -9.21
N PRO A 436 -17.27 -33.99 -9.64
CA PRO A 436 -17.62 -35.39 -9.51
C PRO A 436 -17.78 -35.72 -8.02
N MET A 437 -18.85 -36.45 -7.68
CA MET A 437 -19.12 -36.87 -6.31
C MET A 437 -18.06 -37.90 -5.88
N SER A 438 -16.95 -37.40 -5.35
CA SER A 438 -15.90 -38.23 -4.74
C SER A 438 -16.38 -38.77 -3.39
N GLU A 439 -15.74 -39.83 -2.92
CA GLU A 439 -16.01 -40.37 -1.58
C GLU A 439 -15.81 -39.32 -0.49
N SER A 440 -14.71 -38.55 -0.54
CA SER A 440 -14.44 -37.47 0.41
C SER A 440 -15.51 -36.38 0.40
N LEU A 441 -15.99 -35.99 -0.78
CA LEU A 441 -17.05 -34.99 -0.91
C LEU A 441 -18.37 -35.51 -0.35
N ALA A 442 -18.71 -36.77 -0.64
CA ALA A 442 -19.92 -37.41 -0.11
C ALA A 442 -19.87 -37.52 1.42
N GLN A 443 -18.71 -37.87 1.99
CA GLN A 443 -18.51 -37.92 3.45
C GLN A 443 -18.65 -36.52 4.07
N ALA A 444 -18.07 -35.48 3.46
CA ALA A 444 -18.21 -34.10 3.94
C ALA A 444 -19.68 -33.64 3.94
N ILE A 445 -20.44 -33.94 2.85
CA ILE A 445 -21.86 -33.63 2.75
C ILE A 445 -22.65 -34.42 3.82
N ALA A 446 -22.33 -35.69 4.05
CA ALA A 446 -22.98 -36.50 5.09
C ALA A 446 -22.73 -35.92 6.50
N LEU A 447 -21.51 -35.41 6.79
CA LEU A 447 -21.19 -34.72 8.04
C LEU A 447 -22.03 -33.46 8.21
N ILE A 448 -22.26 -32.70 7.15
CA ILE A 448 -23.09 -31.49 7.20
C ILE A 448 -24.54 -31.87 7.48
N ASN A 449 -25.06 -32.85 6.76
CA ASN A 449 -26.49 -33.26 6.81
C ASN A 449 -26.85 -34.04 8.07
N ARG A 450 -25.97 -34.94 8.56
CA ARG A 450 -26.24 -35.91 9.63
C ARG A 450 -25.18 -36.02 10.69
N GLY A 451 -24.16 -35.16 10.64
CA GLY A 451 -23.06 -35.17 11.57
C GLY A 451 -23.39 -34.53 12.94
N PRO A 452 -22.39 -34.29 13.77
CA PRO A 452 -22.57 -33.89 15.15
C PRO A 452 -23.30 -32.52 15.29
N GLU A 453 -23.79 -32.26 16.51
CA GLU A 453 -24.46 -31.01 16.84
C GLU A 453 -23.45 -29.83 16.89
N ARG A 454 -22.17 -30.09 17.23
CA ARG A 454 -21.11 -29.10 17.23
C ARG A 454 -20.36 -29.15 15.88
N LEU A 455 -20.96 -28.53 14.89
CA LEU A 455 -20.35 -28.38 13.58
C LEU A 455 -19.81 -26.96 13.43
N VAL A 456 -18.47 -26.83 13.31
CA VAL A 456 -17.78 -25.55 13.26
C VAL A 456 -17.04 -25.39 11.93
N TRP A 457 -17.25 -24.27 11.26
CA TRP A 457 -16.49 -23.89 10.07
C TRP A 457 -15.56 -22.72 10.39
N GLN A 458 -14.25 -22.98 10.35
CA GLN A 458 -13.25 -21.92 10.38
C GLN A 458 -12.95 -21.44 8.97
N LEU A 459 -13.09 -20.13 8.76
CA LEU A 459 -12.95 -19.52 7.45
C LEU A 459 -11.57 -18.89 7.27
N GLY A 460 -10.93 -19.21 6.16
CA GLY A 460 -9.74 -18.55 5.63
C GLY A 460 -10.08 -17.38 4.69
N PRO A 461 -9.28 -17.12 3.65
CA PRO A 461 -9.47 -15.98 2.75
C PRO A 461 -10.59 -16.23 1.72
N VAL A 462 -11.82 -16.36 2.20
CA VAL A 462 -13.01 -16.53 1.35
C VAL A 462 -13.37 -15.20 0.65
N SER A 463 -13.90 -15.28 -0.58
CA SER A 463 -14.47 -14.14 -1.30
C SER A 463 -15.86 -13.77 -0.77
N ASP A 464 -16.38 -12.63 -1.21
CA ASP A 464 -17.73 -12.20 -0.82
C ASP A 464 -18.80 -13.15 -1.34
N ASP A 465 -18.63 -13.67 -2.57
CA ASP A 465 -19.54 -14.68 -3.15
C ASP A 465 -19.46 -16.02 -2.40
N GLU A 466 -18.25 -16.46 -2.04
CA GLU A 466 -18.08 -17.65 -1.22
C GLU A 466 -18.71 -17.45 0.16
N TYR A 467 -18.53 -16.27 0.78
CA TYR A 467 -19.10 -15.98 2.08
C TYR A 467 -20.64 -15.95 2.06
N ALA A 468 -21.23 -15.39 1.02
CA ALA A 468 -22.69 -15.40 0.86
C ALA A 468 -23.24 -16.84 0.84
N LEU A 469 -22.60 -17.75 0.08
CA LEU A 469 -22.98 -19.17 0.09
C LEU A 469 -22.72 -19.86 1.44
N ILE A 470 -21.60 -19.55 2.10
CA ILE A 470 -21.30 -20.06 3.44
C ILE A 470 -22.37 -19.64 4.43
N HIS A 471 -22.80 -18.39 4.40
CA HIS A 471 -23.84 -17.87 5.28
C HIS A 471 -25.17 -18.58 5.04
N ASP A 472 -25.59 -18.77 3.77
CA ASP A 472 -26.81 -19.51 3.42
C ASP A 472 -26.76 -20.98 3.90
N ILE A 473 -25.61 -21.64 3.71
CA ILE A 473 -25.41 -23.03 4.16
C ILE A 473 -25.41 -23.10 5.69
N ALA A 474 -24.76 -22.16 6.35
CA ALA A 474 -24.72 -22.10 7.81
C ALA A 474 -26.13 -21.92 8.38
N ASP A 475 -26.95 -21.07 7.75
CA ASP A 475 -28.34 -20.90 8.17
C ASP A 475 -29.17 -22.17 7.92
N ALA A 476 -29.03 -22.79 6.76
CA ALA A 476 -29.80 -24.00 6.40
C ALA A 476 -29.40 -25.24 7.22
N ALA A 477 -28.14 -25.34 7.65
CA ALA A 477 -27.62 -26.53 8.36
C ALA A 477 -27.29 -26.31 9.86
N GLY A 478 -27.39 -25.09 10.38
CA GLY A 478 -27.06 -24.79 11.78
C GLY A 478 -25.56 -24.90 12.06
N ILE A 479 -24.71 -24.27 11.23
CA ILE A 479 -23.25 -24.36 11.35
C ILE A 479 -22.71 -23.14 12.10
N ALA A 480 -21.83 -23.37 13.07
CA ALA A 480 -21.12 -22.31 13.76
C ALA A 480 -19.94 -21.81 12.92
N LEU A 481 -19.81 -20.49 12.79
CA LEU A 481 -18.75 -19.84 12.03
C LEU A 481 -17.72 -19.21 12.96
N VAL A 482 -16.45 -19.42 12.66
CA VAL A 482 -15.34 -18.81 13.39
C VAL A 482 -14.30 -18.27 12.41
N ASP A 483 -13.62 -17.19 12.81
CA ASP A 483 -12.43 -16.68 12.13
C ASP A 483 -11.14 -17.09 12.86
N SER A 484 -10.00 -16.60 12.40
CA SER A 484 -8.70 -16.86 13.01
C SER A 484 -7.84 -15.59 13.08
N LEU A 485 -6.69 -15.65 13.77
CA LEU A 485 -5.71 -14.56 13.75
C LEU A 485 -5.06 -14.39 12.38
N ALA A 486 -5.01 -15.45 11.56
CA ALA A 486 -4.50 -15.33 10.20
C ALA A 486 -5.47 -14.57 9.28
N HIS A 487 -6.77 -14.72 9.51
CA HIS A 487 -7.83 -14.16 8.68
C HIS A 487 -8.96 -13.56 9.52
N PRO A 488 -8.68 -12.48 10.30
CA PRO A 488 -9.69 -11.86 11.14
C PRO A 488 -10.83 -11.29 10.28
N GLY A 489 -12.07 -11.55 10.69
CA GLY A 489 -13.26 -11.09 9.97
C GLY A 489 -13.62 -11.90 8.73
N SER A 490 -12.94 -13.01 8.44
CA SER A 490 -13.39 -13.96 7.41
C SER A 490 -14.75 -14.59 7.75
N ALA A 491 -15.07 -14.72 9.02
CA ALA A 491 -16.41 -14.86 9.57
C ALA A 491 -16.73 -13.58 10.34
N PRO A 492 -17.44 -12.61 9.77
CA PRO A 492 -17.72 -11.35 10.43
C PRO A 492 -18.84 -11.50 11.47
N LYS A 493 -18.74 -10.71 12.56
CA LYS A 493 -19.79 -10.63 13.59
C LYS A 493 -21.05 -9.94 13.05
N TYR A 494 -20.87 -8.99 12.12
CA TYR A 494 -21.99 -8.31 11.46
C TYR A 494 -21.87 -8.53 9.95
N TYR A 495 -22.92 -9.00 9.34
CA TYR A 495 -23.03 -9.23 7.91
C TYR A 495 -24.20 -8.44 7.35
N GLN A 496 -23.94 -7.62 6.32
CA GLN A 496 -24.94 -6.73 5.73
C GLN A 496 -25.70 -5.87 6.77
N GLY A 497 -24.96 -5.31 7.74
CA GLY A 497 -25.50 -4.47 8.79
C GLY A 497 -26.28 -5.20 9.89
N ARG A 498 -26.36 -6.54 9.87
CA ARG A 498 -27.06 -7.36 10.85
C ARG A 498 -26.10 -8.27 11.61
N ARG A 499 -26.40 -8.48 12.90
CA ARG A 499 -25.64 -9.44 13.71
C ARG A 499 -25.76 -10.85 13.08
N ASN A 500 -24.61 -11.47 12.86
CA ASN A 500 -24.54 -12.83 12.31
C ASN A 500 -24.84 -13.87 13.41
N PRO A 501 -25.97 -14.61 13.33
CA PRO A 501 -26.36 -15.56 14.35
C PRO A 501 -25.49 -16.81 14.41
N HIS A 502 -24.58 -16.99 13.45
CA HIS A 502 -23.70 -18.17 13.34
C HIS A 502 -22.29 -17.88 13.86
N TYR A 503 -21.90 -16.59 14.05
CA TYR A 503 -20.55 -16.21 14.42
C TYR A 503 -20.30 -16.45 15.91
N LEU A 504 -19.43 -17.39 16.25
CA LEU A 504 -19.05 -17.67 17.64
C LEU A 504 -17.87 -16.84 18.15
N GLY A 505 -16.93 -16.50 17.27
CA GLY A 505 -15.72 -15.80 17.67
C GLY A 505 -14.49 -16.24 16.92
N THR A 506 -13.31 -16.03 17.52
CA THR A 506 -12.00 -16.35 16.92
C THR A 506 -11.46 -17.68 17.46
N LEU A 507 -10.98 -18.54 16.58
CA LEU A 507 -10.29 -19.80 16.89
C LEU A 507 -8.82 -19.68 16.49
N ALA A 508 -7.92 -19.61 17.45
CA ALA A 508 -6.48 -19.45 17.23
C ALA A 508 -5.70 -19.79 18.51
N ILE A 509 -4.38 -19.92 18.43
CA ILE A 509 -3.54 -20.21 19.60
C ILE A 509 -3.58 -19.06 20.61
N TYR A 510 -3.47 -17.84 20.12
CA TYR A 510 -3.71 -16.62 20.90
C TYR A 510 -5.09 -16.07 20.51
N GLY A 511 -5.75 -15.36 21.35
CA GLY A 511 -7.09 -14.82 21.01
C GLY A 511 -8.17 -15.89 20.82
N TYR A 512 -7.99 -17.04 21.45
CA TYR A 512 -9.03 -18.08 21.52
C TYR A 512 -10.23 -17.55 22.31
N SER A 513 -11.31 -17.29 21.59
CA SER A 513 -12.52 -16.73 22.19
C SER A 513 -13.09 -17.68 23.24
N PRO A 514 -13.45 -17.20 24.44
CA PRO A 514 -14.14 -18.01 25.45
C PRO A 514 -15.40 -18.70 24.93
N ARG A 515 -16.17 -18.07 24.08
CA ARG A 515 -17.37 -18.68 23.47
C ARG A 515 -17.00 -19.90 22.63
N VAL A 516 -15.98 -19.78 21.78
CA VAL A 516 -15.48 -20.88 20.98
C VAL A 516 -14.88 -21.96 21.87
N TYR A 517 -14.12 -21.56 22.90
CA TYR A 517 -13.58 -22.50 23.86
C TYR A 517 -14.69 -23.34 24.50
N ASN A 518 -15.69 -22.68 25.08
CA ASN A 518 -16.80 -23.34 25.78
C ASN A 518 -17.67 -24.16 24.83
N PHE A 519 -17.81 -23.76 23.58
CA PHE A 519 -18.52 -24.53 22.55
C PHE A 519 -17.81 -25.85 22.23
N LEU A 520 -16.48 -25.87 22.20
CA LEU A 520 -15.67 -27.06 21.89
C LEU A 520 -15.31 -27.89 23.11
N HIS A 521 -15.54 -27.38 24.35
CA HIS A 521 -15.18 -28.07 25.59
C HIS A 521 -16.37 -28.19 26.54
N THR A 522 -16.45 -29.28 27.23
CA THR A 522 -17.38 -29.52 28.34
C THR A 522 -16.58 -29.80 29.59
N ASN A 523 -16.80 -29.03 30.67
CA ASN A 523 -16.04 -29.12 31.89
C ASN A 523 -14.51 -29.09 31.68
N ASP A 524 -14.05 -28.13 30.88
CA ASP A 524 -12.65 -27.93 30.46
C ASP A 524 -12.03 -29.09 29.71
N LYS A 525 -12.79 -30.10 29.32
CA LYS A 525 -12.32 -31.19 28.46
C LYS A 525 -12.84 -31.03 27.05
N LEU A 526 -11.96 -31.15 26.06
CA LEU A 526 -12.31 -31.13 24.65
C LEU A 526 -13.33 -32.25 24.38
N ASN A 527 -14.45 -31.91 23.73
CA ASN A 527 -15.50 -32.85 23.40
C ASN A 527 -14.98 -33.99 22.49
N ALA A 528 -15.64 -35.12 22.50
CA ALA A 528 -15.25 -36.27 21.68
C ALA A 528 -15.38 -35.98 20.17
N MET A 529 -14.59 -36.65 19.35
CA MET A 529 -14.67 -36.54 17.87
C MET A 529 -16.07 -36.89 17.33
N SER A 530 -16.82 -37.75 17.99
CA SER A 530 -18.20 -38.08 17.63
C SER A 530 -19.20 -36.96 17.94
N GLU A 531 -18.85 -35.99 18.79
CA GLU A 531 -19.72 -34.90 19.22
C GLU A 531 -19.43 -33.59 18.50
N GLN A 532 -18.31 -33.50 17.79
CA GLN A 532 -17.90 -32.26 17.10
C GLN A 532 -17.09 -32.53 15.84
N SER A 533 -17.22 -31.63 14.85
CA SER A 533 -16.41 -31.62 13.65
C SER A 533 -15.98 -30.19 13.32
N LEU A 534 -14.71 -30.03 12.94
CA LEU A 534 -14.11 -28.75 12.55
C LEU A 534 -13.74 -28.77 11.07
N PHE A 535 -14.35 -27.91 10.30
CA PHE A 535 -14.01 -27.68 8.90
C PHE A 535 -13.09 -26.46 8.77
N MET A 536 -11.95 -26.65 8.15
CA MET A 536 -11.00 -25.59 7.80
C MET A 536 -11.22 -25.22 6.33
N ILE A 537 -12.06 -24.22 6.08
CA ILE A 537 -12.44 -23.76 4.74
C ILE A 537 -11.44 -22.74 4.23
N LYS A 538 -10.63 -23.08 3.24
CA LYS A 538 -9.50 -22.26 2.76
C LYS A 538 -8.54 -21.82 3.87
N SER A 539 -8.55 -22.51 5.00
CA SER A 539 -7.71 -22.22 6.16
C SER A 539 -6.61 -23.27 6.29
N ARG A 540 -5.40 -22.84 6.58
CA ARG A 540 -4.29 -23.74 6.87
C ARG A 540 -4.43 -24.27 8.30
N VAL A 541 -4.03 -25.49 8.52
CA VAL A 541 -3.89 -26.05 9.87
C VAL A 541 -2.52 -25.62 10.41
N ALA A 542 -2.51 -24.61 11.24
CA ALA A 542 -1.30 -23.99 11.80
C ALA A 542 -1.59 -23.43 13.20
N GLN A 543 -0.56 -23.14 13.97
CA GLN A 543 -0.72 -22.57 15.31
C GLN A 543 -1.52 -21.28 15.35
N ILE A 544 -1.39 -20.43 14.33
CA ILE A 544 -2.16 -19.16 14.26
C ILE A 544 -3.63 -19.36 13.90
N THR A 545 -4.02 -20.55 13.47
CA THR A 545 -5.40 -20.88 13.09
C THR A 545 -6.04 -21.87 14.05
N THR A 546 -5.29 -22.51 14.94
CA THR A 546 -5.82 -23.47 15.90
C THR A 546 -5.05 -23.47 17.21
N PRO A 547 -5.73 -23.60 18.39
CA PRO A 547 -5.09 -23.71 19.69
C PRO A 547 -4.69 -25.14 20.03
N PHE A 548 -4.98 -26.11 19.15
CA PHE A 548 -4.76 -27.51 19.44
C PHE A 548 -3.32 -27.93 19.14
N SER A 549 -2.74 -28.72 20.05
CA SER A 549 -1.47 -29.40 19.78
C SER A 549 -1.63 -30.47 18.69
N ASP A 550 -0.52 -30.91 18.14
CA ASP A 550 -0.47 -31.94 17.11
C ASP A 550 -1.22 -33.22 17.57
N GLY A 551 -0.98 -33.68 18.78
CA GLY A 551 -1.62 -34.89 19.31
C GLY A 551 -3.14 -34.71 19.58
N ARG A 552 -3.60 -33.49 19.82
CA ARG A 552 -5.05 -33.21 19.93
C ARG A 552 -5.73 -33.15 18.57
N LEU A 553 -5.08 -32.54 17.58
CA LEU A 553 -5.58 -32.53 16.22
C LEU A 553 -5.77 -33.94 15.68
N GLU A 554 -4.78 -34.81 15.88
CA GLU A 554 -4.80 -36.16 15.39
C GLU A 554 -5.83 -37.10 16.09
N ARG A 555 -6.01 -36.95 17.39
CA ARG A 555 -6.75 -37.96 18.18
C ARG A 555 -8.06 -37.48 18.82
N LYS A 556 -8.32 -36.16 18.80
CA LYS A 556 -9.44 -35.58 19.54
C LYS A 556 -10.29 -34.60 18.74
N VAL A 557 -9.88 -34.26 17.55
CA VAL A 557 -10.65 -33.34 16.68
C VAL A 557 -10.90 -34.02 15.34
N HIS A 558 -12.18 -34.21 15.02
CA HIS A 558 -12.53 -34.62 13.66
C HIS A 558 -12.37 -33.43 12.73
N LEU A 559 -11.34 -33.48 11.90
CA LEU A 559 -10.87 -32.35 11.09
C LEU A 559 -11.12 -32.59 9.59
N VAL A 560 -11.85 -31.70 8.96
CA VAL A 560 -12.08 -31.67 7.51
C VAL A 560 -11.36 -30.44 6.95
N GLN A 561 -10.51 -30.61 5.95
CA GLN A 561 -9.80 -29.49 5.33
C GLN A 561 -10.18 -29.35 3.85
N LEU A 562 -10.63 -28.14 3.49
CA LEU A 562 -10.87 -27.72 2.12
C LEU A 562 -9.79 -26.73 1.68
N THR A 563 -9.03 -27.08 0.65
CA THR A 563 -8.04 -26.21 0.01
C THR A 563 -7.92 -26.50 -1.48
N HIS A 564 -7.59 -25.47 -2.25
CA HIS A 564 -7.25 -25.62 -3.67
C HIS A 564 -5.73 -25.78 -3.88
N ASP A 565 -4.94 -25.57 -2.84
CA ASP A 565 -3.47 -25.69 -2.87
C ASP A 565 -3.06 -26.98 -2.14
N GLU A 566 -2.58 -27.93 -2.92
CA GLU A 566 -2.17 -29.23 -2.42
C GLU A 566 -1.04 -29.14 -1.37
N ARG A 567 -0.19 -28.14 -1.49
CA ARG A 567 0.90 -27.87 -0.53
C ARG A 567 0.41 -27.50 0.87
N HIS A 568 -0.86 -27.10 0.98
CA HIS A 568 -1.50 -26.73 2.26
C HIS A 568 -2.26 -27.87 2.92
N LEU A 569 -2.34 -29.03 2.31
CA LEU A 569 -2.98 -30.20 2.91
C LEU A 569 -2.25 -30.59 4.20
N SER A 570 -3.03 -30.78 5.25
CA SER A 570 -2.52 -31.11 6.57
C SER A 570 -2.55 -32.62 6.82
N PRO A 571 -1.49 -33.22 7.37
CA PRO A 571 -1.50 -34.63 7.75
C PRO A 571 -2.48 -34.94 8.88
N TYR A 572 -3.01 -33.92 9.57
CA TYR A 572 -3.97 -34.09 10.67
C TYR A 572 -5.42 -34.08 10.25
N ALA A 573 -5.71 -33.79 8.97
CA ALA A 573 -7.08 -33.80 8.51
C ALA A 573 -7.55 -35.27 8.27
N ASP A 574 -8.68 -35.60 8.87
CA ASP A 574 -9.33 -36.92 8.66
C ASP A 574 -9.92 -36.97 7.25
N LEU A 575 -10.29 -35.80 6.69
CA LEU A 575 -10.89 -35.71 5.37
C LEU A 575 -10.27 -34.53 4.60
N HIS A 576 -9.66 -34.85 3.45
CA HIS A 576 -9.07 -33.86 2.55
C HIS A 576 -9.99 -33.60 1.38
N LEU A 577 -10.28 -32.32 1.15
CA LEU A 577 -11.06 -31.82 0.02
C LEU A 577 -10.16 -30.90 -0.81
N HIS A 578 -9.48 -31.48 -1.81
CA HIS A 578 -8.65 -30.71 -2.75
C HIS A 578 -9.51 -30.30 -3.97
N MET A 579 -10.15 -29.13 -3.86
CA MET A 579 -11.06 -28.64 -4.90
C MET A 579 -11.30 -27.14 -4.79
N ASN A 580 -11.91 -26.56 -5.80
CA ASN A 580 -12.35 -25.17 -5.80
C ASN A 580 -13.41 -24.94 -4.70
N CYS A 581 -13.25 -23.90 -3.90
CA CYS A 581 -14.14 -23.62 -2.78
C CYS A 581 -15.56 -23.27 -3.23
N LEU A 582 -15.69 -22.44 -4.26
CA LEU A 582 -17.02 -22.04 -4.76
C LEU A 582 -17.78 -23.23 -5.34
N ALA A 583 -17.09 -24.12 -6.08
CA ALA A 583 -17.67 -25.37 -6.60
C ALA A 583 -18.10 -26.31 -5.46
N PHE A 584 -17.27 -26.44 -4.41
CA PHE A 584 -17.64 -27.18 -3.20
C PHE A 584 -18.91 -26.63 -2.54
N LEU A 585 -18.96 -25.31 -2.32
CA LEU A 585 -20.11 -24.67 -1.67
C LEU A 585 -21.39 -24.81 -2.48
N ARG A 586 -21.34 -24.66 -3.80
CA ARG A 586 -22.48 -24.89 -4.71
C ARG A 586 -22.95 -26.34 -4.64
N THR A 587 -22.01 -27.29 -4.62
CA THR A 587 -22.35 -28.73 -4.54
C THR A 587 -22.97 -29.06 -3.18
N VAL A 588 -22.39 -28.54 -2.07
CA VAL A 588 -22.98 -28.71 -0.74
C VAL A 588 -24.38 -28.14 -0.70
N LYS A 589 -24.60 -26.91 -1.20
CA LYS A 589 -25.94 -26.27 -1.22
C LYS A 589 -26.97 -27.08 -2.01
N ALA A 590 -26.55 -27.68 -3.11
CA ALA A 590 -27.45 -28.54 -3.96
C ALA A 590 -27.81 -29.87 -3.28
N HIS A 591 -27.00 -30.35 -2.33
CA HIS A 591 -27.21 -31.65 -1.66
C HIS A 591 -27.53 -31.49 -0.16
N LEU A 592 -27.94 -30.27 0.28
CA LEU A 592 -28.41 -30.08 1.64
C LEU A 592 -29.69 -30.85 1.91
N ASP A 593 -29.62 -31.76 2.91
CA ASP A 593 -30.76 -32.58 3.37
C ASP A 593 -30.61 -32.74 4.91
N VAL A 594 -30.65 -31.61 5.61
CA VAL A 594 -30.47 -31.59 7.08
C VAL A 594 -31.81 -31.80 7.77
N ASP A 595 -31.85 -32.79 8.69
CA ASP A 595 -33.03 -33.00 9.54
C ASP A 595 -33.39 -31.69 10.27
N PRO A 596 -34.64 -31.19 10.15
CA PRO A 596 -35.08 -29.98 10.83
C PRO A 596 -34.82 -29.99 12.36
N ALA A 597 -35.00 -31.13 13.01
CA ALA A 597 -34.75 -31.27 14.43
C ALA A 597 -33.26 -31.16 14.76
N LEU A 598 -32.37 -31.70 13.95
CA LEU A 598 -30.92 -31.53 14.10
C LEU A 598 -30.50 -30.06 13.88
N ARG A 599 -31.04 -29.43 12.83
CA ARG A 599 -30.81 -28.00 12.55
C ARG A 599 -31.18 -27.11 13.74
N GLU A 600 -32.38 -27.34 14.32
CA GLU A 600 -32.87 -26.56 15.46
C GLU A 600 -32.00 -26.79 16.71
N ARG A 601 -31.56 -28.02 16.98
CA ARG A 601 -30.64 -28.31 18.08
C ARG A 601 -29.30 -27.60 17.88
N ARG A 602 -28.73 -27.62 16.67
CA ARG A 602 -27.50 -26.89 16.33
C ARG A 602 -27.66 -25.37 16.54
N ARG A 603 -28.73 -24.78 16.05
CA ARG A 603 -29.04 -23.34 16.21
C ARG A 603 -29.22 -22.97 17.67
N ALA A 604 -29.98 -23.75 18.44
CA ALA A 604 -30.17 -23.51 19.86
C ALA A 604 -28.85 -23.60 20.62
N LEU A 605 -27.99 -24.55 20.27
CA LEU A 605 -26.67 -24.67 20.86
C LEU A 605 -25.78 -23.45 20.56
N ILE A 606 -25.76 -22.97 19.32
CA ILE A 606 -25.03 -21.75 18.94
C ILE A 606 -25.58 -20.56 19.74
N ALA A 607 -26.87 -20.36 19.75
CA ALA A 607 -27.52 -19.23 20.42
C ALA A 607 -27.21 -19.21 21.94
N ALA A 608 -27.19 -20.37 22.62
CA ALA A 608 -26.85 -20.46 24.02
C ALA A 608 -25.45 -19.92 24.35
N TYR A 609 -24.49 -20.06 23.42
CA TYR A 609 -23.15 -19.50 23.60
C TYR A 609 -23.04 -18.03 23.15
N LEU A 610 -23.84 -17.59 22.16
CA LEU A 610 -23.89 -16.18 21.74
C LEU A 610 -24.39 -15.27 22.85
N ASP A 611 -25.27 -15.74 23.70
CA ASP A 611 -25.81 -15.01 24.85
C ASP A 611 -24.86 -15.01 26.06
N SER A 612 -23.75 -15.75 25.99
CA SER A 612 -22.75 -15.74 27.05
C SER A 612 -22.01 -14.38 27.12
N PRO A 613 -21.42 -14.03 28.29
CA PRO A 613 -20.70 -12.77 28.43
C PRO A 613 -19.64 -12.54 27.35
N SER A 614 -19.43 -11.27 27.05
CA SER A 614 -18.37 -10.85 26.13
C SER A 614 -16.99 -11.38 26.58
N ASP A 615 -16.10 -11.52 25.62
CA ASP A 615 -14.70 -11.85 25.86
C ASP A 615 -13.96 -10.81 26.71
N VAL A 616 -14.42 -9.56 26.69
CA VAL A 616 -13.90 -8.48 27.51
C VAL A 616 -14.59 -8.45 28.86
N VAL A 617 -13.85 -8.66 29.91
CA VAL A 617 -14.38 -8.86 31.24
C VAL A 617 -14.45 -7.58 32.09
N SER A 618 -13.56 -6.61 31.86
CA SER A 618 -13.48 -5.40 32.68
C SER A 618 -14.13 -4.19 32.02
N GLN A 619 -15.12 -3.62 32.70
CA GLN A 619 -15.75 -2.35 32.31
C GLN A 619 -15.37 -1.21 33.26
N LEU A 620 -14.47 -1.47 34.21
CA LEU A 620 -14.03 -0.49 35.18
C LEU A 620 -12.97 0.43 34.60
N PRO A 621 -13.20 1.76 34.64
CA PRO A 621 -12.17 2.71 34.27
C PRO A 621 -11.01 2.67 35.26
N SER A 622 -9.80 2.84 34.75
CA SER A 622 -8.56 2.95 35.53
C SER A 622 -7.60 3.95 34.88
N LEU A 623 -6.63 4.43 35.64
CA LEU A 623 -5.55 5.29 35.15
C LEU A 623 -4.20 4.65 35.53
N PRO A 624 -3.38 4.28 34.54
CA PRO A 624 -3.68 4.23 33.11
C PRO A 624 -4.78 3.23 32.78
N MET A 625 -5.45 3.40 31.63
CA MET A 625 -6.51 2.49 31.18
C MET A 625 -6.02 1.04 31.09
N SER A 626 -6.86 0.07 31.42
CA SER A 626 -6.61 -1.32 31.05
C SER A 626 -6.96 -1.54 29.56
N ALA A 627 -6.27 -2.48 28.91
CA ALA A 627 -6.59 -2.88 27.54
C ALA A 627 -8.06 -3.39 27.44
N ASN A 628 -8.53 -4.11 28.44
CA ASN A 628 -9.91 -4.59 28.49
C ASN A 628 -10.94 -3.48 28.52
N TYR A 629 -10.72 -2.46 29.35
CA TYR A 629 -11.61 -1.31 29.41
C TYR A 629 -11.65 -0.60 28.05
N PHE A 630 -10.48 -0.32 27.46
CA PHE A 630 -10.38 0.31 26.15
C PHE A 630 -11.15 -0.47 25.08
N PHE A 631 -10.90 -1.77 24.95
CA PHE A 631 -11.59 -2.58 23.94
C PHE A 631 -13.07 -2.77 24.21
N CYS A 632 -13.48 -2.81 25.46
CA CYS A 632 -14.90 -2.87 25.82
C CYS A 632 -15.64 -1.61 25.35
N GLN A 633 -15.10 -0.43 25.66
CA GLN A 633 -15.71 0.84 25.25
C GLN A 633 -15.64 1.03 23.73
N LEU A 634 -14.50 0.74 23.09
CA LEU A 634 -14.34 0.82 21.64
C LEU A 634 -15.33 -0.10 20.91
N ASN A 635 -15.46 -1.34 21.37
CA ASN A 635 -16.41 -2.29 20.77
C ASN A 635 -17.85 -1.84 20.90
N ARG A 636 -18.24 -1.27 22.07
CA ARG A 636 -19.58 -0.70 22.28
C ARG A 636 -19.87 0.40 21.25
N VAL A 637 -18.93 1.33 21.06
CA VAL A 637 -19.06 2.41 20.08
C VAL A 637 -19.16 1.86 18.65
N ILE A 638 -18.33 0.89 18.32
CA ILE A 638 -18.32 0.30 16.95
C ILE A 638 -19.64 -0.44 16.68
N GLU A 639 -20.12 -1.27 17.62
CA GLU A 639 -21.39 -1.99 17.44
C GLU A 639 -22.56 -1.03 17.28
N GLU A 640 -22.62 0.02 18.09
CA GLU A 640 -23.63 1.07 17.95
C GLU A 640 -23.56 1.76 16.56
N LEU A 641 -22.36 2.14 16.11
CA LEU A 641 -22.18 2.75 14.78
C LEU A 641 -22.56 1.79 13.64
N ILE A 642 -22.28 0.50 13.78
CA ILE A 642 -22.68 -0.51 12.78
C ILE A 642 -24.20 -0.59 12.72
N GLU A 643 -24.89 -0.66 13.88
CA GLU A 643 -26.34 -0.86 13.97
C GLU A 643 -27.12 0.41 13.61
N THR A 644 -26.60 1.61 13.93
CA THR A 644 -27.33 2.87 13.74
C THR A 644 -26.96 3.60 12.45
N GLU A 645 -25.70 3.51 12.01
CA GLU A 645 -25.17 4.29 10.89
C GLU A 645 -24.67 3.42 9.74
N GLY A 646 -24.66 2.08 9.92
CA GLY A 646 -24.12 1.16 8.91
C GLY A 646 -22.61 1.26 8.77
N PHE A 647 -21.90 1.61 9.84
CA PHE A 647 -20.45 1.73 9.85
C PHE A 647 -19.78 0.44 9.39
N ASP A 648 -18.87 0.57 8.44
CA ASP A 648 -18.16 -0.55 7.83
C ASP A 648 -16.66 -0.25 7.73
N PHE A 649 -15.82 -1.19 8.14
CA PHE A 649 -14.38 -0.97 8.18
C PHE A 649 -13.56 -2.22 7.86
N THR A 650 -12.39 -2.00 7.28
CA THR A 650 -11.33 -2.99 7.13
C THR A 650 -10.40 -2.90 8.35
N GLY A 651 -10.37 -3.96 9.15
CA GLY A 651 -9.47 -4.06 10.30
C GLY A 651 -8.04 -4.41 9.87
N VAL A 652 -7.04 -3.84 10.54
CA VAL A 652 -5.62 -4.12 10.34
C VAL A 652 -5.02 -4.47 11.69
N TYR A 653 -4.51 -5.70 11.81
CA TYR A 653 -4.14 -6.29 13.10
C TYR A 653 -2.65 -6.65 13.10
N ASP A 654 -1.86 -5.95 13.91
CA ASP A 654 -0.44 -6.21 14.00
C ASP A 654 -0.10 -7.37 14.95
N VAL A 655 1.13 -7.83 14.84
CA VAL A 655 1.66 -8.87 15.72
C VAL A 655 1.84 -8.34 17.14
N GLY A 656 1.31 -9.09 18.08
CA GLY A 656 1.35 -8.73 19.47
C GLY A 656 -0.02 -8.75 20.12
N ARG A 657 -0.08 -8.35 21.38
CA ARG A 657 -1.32 -8.29 22.15
C ARG A 657 -2.35 -7.33 21.53
N CYS A 658 -1.89 -6.25 20.93
CA CYS A 658 -2.73 -5.29 20.21
C CYS A 658 -3.63 -5.95 19.17
N GLY A 659 -3.03 -6.70 18.25
CA GLY A 659 -3.77 -7.40 17.19
C GLY A 659 -4.63 -8.55 17.72
N ILE A 660 -4.12 -9.31 18.68
CA ILE A 660 -4.87 -10.41 19.33
C ILE A 660 -6.13 -9.87 20.00
N SER A 661 -5.98 -8.88 20.87
CA SER A 661 -7.10 -8.32 21.63
C SER A 661 -8.12 -7.64 20.71
N ALA A 662 -7.65 -6.91 19.69
CA ALA A 662 -8.53 -6.30 18.70
C ALA A 662 -9.29 -7.35 17.86
N ALA A 663 -8.58 -8.33 17.28
CA ALA A 663 -9.21 -9.36 16.46
C ALA A 663 -10.29 -10.16 17.22
N ARG A 664 -10.10 -10.31 18.54
CA ARG A 664 -11.01 -11.05 19.40
C ARG A 664 -12.17 -10.22 19.92
N ASN A 665 -11.92 -8.97 20.31
CA ASN A 665 -12.88 -8.18 21.07
C ASN A 665 -13.62 -7.14 20.23
N VAL A 666 -13.08 -6.73 19.07
CA VAL A 666 -13.71 -5.73 18.22
C VAL A 666 -14.63 -6.41 17.19
N ALA A 667 -15.86 -5.97 17.10
CA ALA A 667 -16.81 -6.43 16.11
C ALA A 667 -16.28 -6.17 14.68
N LYS A 668 -16.42 -7.15 13.81
CA LYS A 668 -15.94 -7.10 12.43
C LYS A 668 -17.10 -7.16 11.46
N THR A 669 -17.04 -6.36 10.40
CA THR A 669 -18.04 -6.30 9.33
C THR A 669 -17.56 -6.98 8.06
N ARG A 670 -16.23 -7.11 7.90
CA ARG A 670 -15.56 -7.73 6.76
C ARG A 670 -14.20 -8.28 7.11
N ARG A 671 -13.56 -8.94 6.16
CA ARG A 671 -12.19 -9.43 6.30
C ARG A 671 -11.22 -8.29 6.55
N GLY A 672 -10.29 -8.50 7.45
CA GLY A 672 -9.17 -7.62 7.74
C GLY A 672 -7.82 -8.24 7.40
N PHE A 673 -6.80 -7.39 7.37
CA PHE A 673 -5.42 -7.80 7.19
C PHE A 673 -4.77 -8.13 8.55
N SER A 674 -3.96 -9.18 8.57
CA SER A 674 -3.26 -9.61 9.78
C SER A 674 -1.76 -9.75 9.55
N GLY A 675 -0.96 -9.09 10.38
CA GLY A 675 0.48 -9.30 10.49
C GLY A 675 0.87 -10.66 11.09
N TRP A 676 -0.08 -11.39 11.66
CA TRP A 676 0.14 -12.72 12.21
C TRP A 676 0.34 -13.82 11.16
N TYR A 677 0.04 -13.53 9.92
CA TYR A 677 0.21 -14.49 8.85
C TYR A 677 1.70 -14.81 8.60
N GLY A 678 1.99 -16.07 8.29
CA GLY A 678 3.32 -16.54 7.95
C GLY A 678 4.33 -16.42 9.10
N ARG A 679 5.26 -15.50 8.96
CA ARG A 679 6.36 -15.29 9.93
C ARG A 679 5.99 -14.44 11.13
N ALA A 680 4.79 -13.90 11.18
CA ALA A 680 4.30 -13.03 12.25
C ALA A 680 5.27 -11.86 12.56
N LEU A 681 5.54 -11.05 11.56
CA LEU A 681 6.47 -9.92 11.67
C LEU A 681 5.76 -8.69 12.26
N MET A 682 6.32 -8.17 13.36
CA MET A 682 5.82 -6.93 13.96
C MET A 682 6.06 -5.73 13.01
N GLY A 683 5.04 -4.89 12.83
CA GLY A 683 5.08 -3.70 12.00
C GLY A 683 4.59 -3.90 10.56
N ASP A 684 4.48 -5.13 10.06
CA ASP A 684 3.94 -5.41 8.72
C ASP A 684 2.53 -4.82 8.56
N ALA A 685 1.71 -4.88 9.60
CA ALA A 685 0.36 -4.31 9.59
C ALA A 685 0.37 -2.78 9.54
N LEU A 686 1.28 -2.11 10.25
CA LEU A 686 1.40 -0.65 10.17
C LEU A 686 1.78 -0.20 8.76
N LEU A 687 2.78 -0.84 8.16
CA LEU A 687 3.21 -0.53 6.80
C LEU A 687 2.10 -0.82 5.77
N ALA A 688 1.36 -1.92 5.94
CA ALA A 688 0.21 -2.26 5.10
C ALA A 688 -0.92 -1.23 5.20
N THR A 689 -1.10 -0.58 6.37
CA THR A 689 -2.14 0.45 6.58
C THR A 689 -1.98 1.61 5.60
N GLY A 690 -0.74 2.03 5.31
CA GLY A 690 -0.45 3.07 4.34
C GLY A 690 -0.96 2.77 2.92
N TYR A 691 -1.06 1.50 2.54
CA TYR A 691 -1.61 1.05 1.26
C TYR A 691 -3.12 0.81 1.32
N LEU A 692 -3.58 0.15 2.38
CA LEU A 692 -5.00 -0.16 2.55
C LEU A 692 -5.86 1.09 2.68
N ALA A 693 -5.30 2.18 3.16
CA ALA A 693 -5.96 3.48 3.14
C ALA A 693 -6.46 3.88 1.75
N TYR A 694 -5.73 3.55 0.70
CA TYR A 694 -6.08 3.88 -0.68
C TYR A 694 -6.88 2.80 -1.40
N THR A 695 -6.71 1.56 -1.01
CA THR A 695 -7.30 0.41 -1.72
C THR A 695 -8.58 -0.12 -1.06
N SER A 696 -8.75 0.05 0.25
CA SER A 696 -9.95 -0.39 0.95
C SER A 696 -11.20 0.37 0.47
N PRO A 697 -12.32 -0.30 0.21
CA PRO A 697 -13.59 0.35 -0.11
C PRO A 697 -14.30 0.95 1.13
N SER A 698 -13.85 0.59 2.35
CA SER A 698 -14.45 1.00 3.62
C SER A 698 -13.46 1.79 4.47
N HIS A 699 -13.90 2.32 5.61
CA HIS A 699 -13.02 2.89 6.62
C HIS A 699 -11.90 1.89 6.97
N VAL A 700 -10.75 2.40 7.45
CA VAL A 700 -9.62 1.55 7.85
C VAL A 700 -9.34 1.78 9.32
N MET A 701 -9.23 0.70 10.07
CA MET A 701 -8.92 0.74 11.50
C MET A 701 -7.75 -0.20 11.82
N ALA A 702 -6.63 0.35 12.27
CA ALA A 702 -5.42 -0.40 12.55
C ALA A 702 -5.11 -0.45 14.04
N PHE A 703 -4.69 -1.61 14.52
CA PHE A 703 -4.33 -1.88 15.91
C PHE A 703 -2.87 -2.31 15.97
N ILE A 704 -2.03 -1.41 16.43
CA ILE A 704 -0.56 -1.51 16.38
C ILE A 704 0.00 -1.43 17.80
N GLY A 705 0.97 -2.27 18.12
CA GLY A 705 1.68 -2.19 19.41
C GLY A 705 2.81 -1.15 19.39
N ASP A 706 3.16 -0.66 20.58
CA ASP A 706 4.29 0.23 20.78
C ASP A 706 5.63 -0.39 20.30
N GLY A 707 5.82 -1.70 20.47
CA GLY A 707 6.97 -2.42 19.95
C GLY A 707 7.03 -2.40 18.41
N ALA A 708 5.90 -2.57 17.75
CA ALA A 708 5.82 -2.53 16.29
C ALA A 708 6.07 -1.13 15.73
N LYS A 709 5.48 -0.10 16.37
CA LYS A 709 5.71 1.31 16.02
C LYS A 709 7.19 1.67 16.07
N GLY A 710 7.93 1.11 17.03
CA GLY A 710 9.35 1.44 17.24
C GLY A 710 10.33 0.77 16.26
N ILE A 711 9.90 -0.19 15.44
CA ILE A 711 10.81 -0.97 14.57
C ILE A 711 10.59 -0.79 13.07
N VAL A 712 9.56 -0.06 12.67
CA VAL A 712 9.29 0.26 11.27
C VAL A 712 9.33 1.78 11.05
N PRO A 713 9.60 2.24 9.83
CA PRO A 713 9.62 3.67 9.54
C PRO A 713 8.24 4.31 9.73
N ASP A 714 8.25 5.62 9.94
CA ASP A 714 7.03 6.42 9.96
C ASP A 714 6.34 6.36 8.59
N ILE A 715 5.05 6.03 8.61
CA ILE A 715 4.24 5.95 7.39
C ILE A 715 3.81 7.33 6.88
N LEU A 716 3.85 8.36 7.73
CA LEU A 716 3.23 9.65 7.46
C LEU A 716 3.82 10.38 6.25
N PRO A 717 5.16 10.44 6.03
CA PRO A 717 5.72 11.11 4.87
C PRO A 717 5.23 10.52 3.53
N ALA A 718 5.26 9.19 3.39
CA ALA A 718 4.76 8.52 2.20
C ALA A 718 3.25 8.64 2.06
N PHE A 719 2.52 8.64 3.17
CA PHE A 719 1.08 8.84 3.19
C PHE A 719 0.69 10.22 2.67
N ILE A 720 1.39 11.27 3.08
CA ILE A 720 1.17 12.65 2.59
C ILE A 720 1.45 12.75 1.10
N ASP A 721 2.53 12.15 0.61
CA ASP A 721 2.87 12.11 -0.81
C ASP A 721 1.74 11.44 -1.63
N ASN A 722 1.24 10.30 -1.16
CA ASN A 722 0.12 9.62 -1.80
C ASN A 722 -1.22 10.39 -1.71
N ILE A 723 -1.48 11.18 -0.64
CA ILE A 723 -2.65 12.08 -0.56
C ILE A 723 -2.65 13.07 -1.74
N LEU A 724 -1.50 13.62 -2.02
CA LEU A 724 -1.36 14.64 -3.06
C LEU A 724 -1.54 14.05 -4.47
N THR A 725 -1.24 12.78 -4.63
CA THR A 725 -1.37 12.05 -5.90
C THR A 725 -2.79 11.51 -6.11
N HIS A 726 -3.39 10.91 -5.08
CA HIS A 726 -4.66 10.20 -5.17
C HIS A 726 -5.70 10.67 -4.14
N PRO A 727 -6.00 11.97 -4.04
CA PRO A 727 -6.91 12.50 -3.01
C PRO A 727 -8.31 11.89 -3.09
N GLN A 728 -8.76 11.53 -4.29
CA GLN A 728 -10.10 10.96 -4.54
C GLN A 728 -10.30 9.58 -3.90
N LEU A 729 -9.23 8.85 -3.57
CA LEU A 729 -9.32 7.53 -2.96
C LEU A 729 -9.49 7.59 -1.44
N LEU A 730 -9.35 8.76 -0.85
CA LEU A 730 -9.37 8.98 0.60
C LEU A 730 -10.70 9.57 1.09
N ASN A 731 -11.83 9.10 0.55
CA ASN A 731 -13.17 9.52 0.95
C ASN A 731 -13.65 8.85 2.24
N LYS A 732 -12.76 8.36 3.07
CA LYS A 732 -13.00 7.57 4.29
C LYS A 732 -12.19 8.08 5.47
N SER A 733 -12.44 7.53 6.65
CA SER A 733 -11.60 7.68 7.83
C SER A 733 -10.57 6.56 7.90
N ILE A 734 -9.35 6.91 8.26
CA ILE A 734 -8.26 5.98 8.58
C ILE A 734 -7.87 6.24 10.03
N THR A 735 -8.01 5.26 10.90
CA THR A 735 -7.69 5.40 12.32
C THR A 735 -6.69 4.34 12.75
N VAL A 736 -5.57 4.77 13.30
CA VAL A 736 -4.51 3.92 13.83
C VAL A 736 -4.46 4.07 15.35
N PHE A 737 -4.70 2.97 16.06
CA PHE A 737 -4.53 2.89 17.51
C PHE A 737 -3.17 2.28 17.83
N TYR A 738 -2.25 3.10 18.31
CA TYR A 738 -1.00 2.65 18.90
C TYR A 738 -1.26 2.30 20.36
N LEU A 739 -1.25 1.01 20.69
CA LEU A 739 -1.52 0.52 22.04
C LEU A 739 -0.22 0.51 22.85
N CYS A 740 -0.06 1.54 23.68
CA CYS A 740 1.16 1.87 24.39
C CYS A 740 1.09 1.36 25.83
N ASN A 741 1.50 0.11 26.05
CA ASN A 741 1.54 -0.51 27.39
C ASN A 741 2.95 -0.64 27.98
N GLY A 742 4.00 -0.15 27.32
CA GLY A 742 5.36 -0.14 27.80
C GLY A 742 6.08 -1.48 27.80
N GLY A 743 5.60 -2.45 26.99
CA GLY A 743 6.27 -3.74 26.97
C GLY A 743 5.84 -4.72 25.88
N LEU A 744 6.68 -5.71 25.62
CA LEU A 744 6.40 -6.85 24.73
C LEU A 744 5.47 -7.86 25.45
N SER A 745 4.22 -7.52 25.61
CA SER A 745 3.28 -8.15 26.56
C SER A 745 2.99 -9.63 26.27
N VAL A 746 2.96 -10.05 24.99
CA VAL A 746 2.77 -11.48 24.66
C VAL A 746 3.93 -12.32 25.22
N ILE A 747 5.16 -11.86 25.02
CA ILE A 747 6.36 -12.55 25.46
C ILE A 747 6.44 -12.48 26.99
N ASN A 748 6.06 -11.36 27.57
CA ASN A 748 5.99 -11.23 29.03
C ASN A 748 5.02 -12.25 29.65
N THR A 749 3.80 -12.36 29.09
CA THR A 749 2.81 -13.35 29.53
C THR A 749 3.33 -14.78 29.38
N TYR A 750 4.03 -15.08 28.27
CA TYR A 750 4.65 -16.38 28.07
C TYR A 750 5.70 -16.68 29.13
N GLN A 751 6.59 -15.74 29.44
CA GLN A 751 7.61 -15.92 30.48
C GLN A 751 6.99 -16.10 31.85
N GLU A 752 6.02 -15.32 32.24
CA GLU A 752 5.41 -15.35 33.55
C GLU A 752 4.50 -16.58 33.75
N ARG A 753 3.68 -16.91 32.75
CA ARG A 753 2.59 -17.89 32.88
C ARG A 753 3.00 -19.29 32.42
N ILE A 754 3.91 -19.40 31.47
CA ILE A 754 4.31 -20.68 30.86
C ILE A 754 5.67 -21.12 31.38
N LEU A 755 6.66 -20.24 31.42
CA LEU A 755 8.00 -20.56 31.89
C LEU A 755 8.19 -20.30 33.38
N PHE A 756 7.23 -19.68 34.05
CA PHE A 756 7.28 -19.26 35.45
C PHE A 756 8.49 -18.40 35.82
N ASN A 757 8.99 -17.64 34.83
CA ASN A 757 10.09 -16.73 34.98
C ASN A 757 9.58 -15.31 35.30
N ARG A 758 10.37 -14.56 36.06
CA ARG A 758 10.08 -13.16 36.30
C ARG A 758 10.36 -12.35 35.04
N THR A 759 9.53 -11.35 34.79
CA THR A 759 9.72 -10.40 33.70
C THR A 759 11.14 -9.81 33.70
N SER A 760 11.84 -9.94 32.58
CA SER A 760 13.15 -9.37 32.42
C SER A 760 13.08 -7.92 31.91
N ARG A 761 14.16 -7.16 32.14
CA ARG A 761 14.33 -5.80 31.62
C ARG A 761 14.19 -5.73 30.09
N GLN A 762 14.48 -6.84 29.40
CA GLN A 762 14.40 -6.96 27.93
C GLN A 762 12.97 -6.78 27.39
N MET A 763 11.95 -7.02 28.23
CA MET A 763 10.55 -6.90 27.80
C MET A 763 10.00 -5.48 27.95
N ARG A 764 10.74 -4.56 28.53
CA ARG A 764 10.32 -3.18 28.71
C ARG A 764 10.61 -2.35 27.49
N LEU A 765 9.64 -1.55 27.10
CA LEU A 765 9.75 -0.56 26.03
C LEU A 765 9.61 0.84 26.62
N VAL A 766 10.32 1.78 26.05
CA VAL A 766 10.15 3.19 26.37
C VAL A 766 9.19 3.78 25.35
N ASN A 767 8.01 4.17 25.83
CA ASN A 767 7.06 4.90 24.98
C ASN A 767 7.50 6.38 24.92
N VAL A 768 7.79 6.83 23.72
CA VAL A 768 7.93 8.25 23.44
C VAL A 768 6.56 8.73 22.99
N GLU A 769 5.94 9.57 23.79
CA GLU A 769 4.67 10.19 23.45
C GLU A 769 4.85 11.04 22.19
N GLN A 770 3.96 10.86 21.24
CA GLN A 770 3.95 11.75 20.07
C GLN A 770 3.28 13.06 20.46
N PRO A 771 3.80 14.21 20.02
CA PRO A 771 3.13 15.47 20.25
C PRO A 771 1.75 15.47 19.59
N ASP A 772 0.79 16.11 20.21
CA ASP A 772 -0.49 16.37 19.59
C ASP A 772 -0.28 17.30 18.40
N VAL A 773 -0.64 16.84 17.22
CA VAL A 773 -0.45 17.55 15.96
C VAL A 773 -1.72 17.48 15.15
N GLU A 774 -2.13 18.62 14.63
CA GLU A 774 -3.20 18.71 13.63
C GLU A 774 -2.69 19.46 12.41
N GLN A 775 -2.94 18.88 11.24
CA GLN A 775 -2.64 19.54 9.97
C GLN A 775 -3.64 19.13 8.90
N THR A 776 -3.81 19.97 7.90
CA THR A 776 -4.65 19.67 6.74
C THR A 776 -3.81 19.70 5.49
N VAL A 777 -3.90 18.66 4.68
CA VAL A 777 -3.21 18.52 3.40
C VAL A 777 -4.26 18.26 2.34
N ASN A 778 -4.40 19.16 1.39
CA ASN A 778 -5.35 19.03 0.27
C ASN A 778 -6.78 18.63 0.72
N ASN A 779 -7.32 19.32 1.75
CA ASN A 779 -8.60 19.03 2.42
C ASN A 779 -8.67 17.70 3.20
N PHE A 780 -7.56 16.99 3.31
CA PHE A 780 -7.45 15.79 4.12
C PHE A 780 -6.88 16.15 5.50
N HIS A 781 -7.61 15.84 6.55
CA HIS A 781 -7.23 16.17 7.92
C HIS A 781 -6.36 15.08 8.53
N ILE A 782 -5.22 15.45 9.10
CA ILE A 782 -4.29 14.55 9.78
C ILE A 782 -4.20 14.97 11.23
N GLN A 783 -4.52 14.06 12.15
CA GLN A 783 -4.46 14.27 13.58
C GLN A 783 -3.57 13.21 14.24
N SER A 784 -2.66 13.65 15.12
CA SER A 784 -1.97 12.79 16.09
C SER A 784 -2.36 13.23 17.48
N LYS A 785 -2.81 12.31 18.34
CA LYS A 785 -3.26 12.61 19.70
C LYS A 785 -2.94 11.48 20.67
N THR A 786 -2.55 11.85 21.88
CA THR A 786 -2.38 10.92 23.01
C THR A 786 -3.68 10.78 23.79
N LEU A 787 -4.18 9.54 23.92
CA LEU A 787 -5.37 9.21 24.70
C LEU A 787 -4.98 8.56 26.03
N THR A 788 -5.12 9.31 27.13
CA THR A 788 -4.89 8.83 28.49
C THR A 788 -6.14 8.25 29.13
N HIS A 789 -7.31 8.53 28.59
CA HIS A 789 -8.63 8.02 28.94
C HIS A 789 -9.45 7.78 27.67
N PHE A 790 -10.53 7.02 27.78
CA PHE A 790 -11.43 6.79 26.68
C PHE A 790 -12.30 8.02 26.45
N ASP A 791 -12.06 8.71 25.35
CA ASP A 791 -12.82 9.88 24.90
C ASP A 791 -13.74 9.43 23.75
N GLU A 792 -15.00 9.19 24.08
CA GLU A 792 -15.99 8.65 23.14
C GLU A 792 -16.24 9.58 21.95
N ASP A 793 -16.36 10.88 22.20
CA ASP A 793 -16.68 11.87 21.16
C ASP A 793 -15.54 11.98 20.16
N VAL A 794 -14.30 12.02 20.64
CA VAL A 794 -13.09 12.04 19.79
C VAL A 794 -13.02 10.76 18.95
N ILE A 795 -13.30 9.61 19.56
CA ILE A 795 -13.25 8.33 18.85
C ILE A 795 -14.37 8.23 17.82
N ARG A 796 -15.62 8.59 18.16
CA ARG A 796 -16.72 8.61 17.19
C ARG A 796 -16.42 9.50 16.00
N GLN A 797 -15.98 10.72 16.25
CA GLN A 797 -15.59 11.64 15.22
C GLN A 797 -14.48 11.07 14.34
N ALA A 798 -13.46 10.46 14.95
CA ALA A 798 -12.34 9.86 14.22
C ALA A 798 -12.78 8.68 13.34
N LEU A 799 -13.74 7.87 13.77
CA LEU A 799 -14.20 6.71 13.02
C LEU A 799 -15.14 7.06 11.87
N THR A 800 -16.01 8.05 12.06
CA THR A 800 -17.12 8.33 11.14
C THR A 800 -16.84 9.48 10.16
N THR A 801 -15.98 10.45 10.54
CA THR A 801 -15.70 11.59 9.67
C THR A 801 -14.75 11.19 8.52
N PRO A 802 -15.17 11.30 7.26
CA PRO A 802 -14.31 11.00 6.12
C PRO A 802 -13.17 12.02 5.95
N HIS A 803 -12.25 11.74 5.04
CA HIS A 803 -11.07 12.57 4.74
C HIS A 803 -10.17 12.84 5.95
N ARG A 804 -9.97 11.80 6.78
CA ARG A 804 -9.15 11.92 8.00
C ARG A 804 -8.20 10.74 8.18
N LEU A 805 -6.99 11.08 8.66
CA LEU A 805 -6.04 10.14 9.27
C LEU A 805 -5.89 10.49 10.75
N ASN A 806 -6.24 9.57 11.62
CA ASN A 806 -6.14 9.72 13.07
C ASN A 806 -5.09 8.73 13.59
N LEU A 807 -4.07 9.26 14.26
CA LEU A 807 -2.99 8.49 14.87
C LEU A 807 -3.11 8.64 16.40
N PHE A 808 -3.72 7.67 17.08
CA PHE A 808 -3.94 7.71 18.50
C PHE A 808 -2.90 6.89 19.27
N SER A 809 -2.11 7.53 20.12
CA SER A 809 -1.31 6.85 21.13
C SER A 809 -2.16 6.57 22.37
N VAL A 810 -2.66 5.34 22.50
CA VAL A 810 -3.51 4.92 23.61
C VAL A 810 -2.64 4.47 24.77
N VAL A 811 -2.62 5.24 25.85
CA VAL A 811 -1.82 4.92 27.03
C VAL A 811 -2.52 3.87 27.88
N LEU A 812 -1.90 2.70 27.97
CA LEU A 812 -2.43 1.55 28.70
C LEU A 812 -1.55 1.18 29.89
N GLY A 813 -2.16 0.65 30.92
CA GLY A 813 -1.46 0.03 32.02
C GLY A 813 -0.66 -1.19 31.58
N HIS A 814 0.45 -1.44 32.25
CA HIS A 814 1.29 -2.63 32.04
C HIS A 814 0.61 -3.90 32.59
N ASN A 815 -0.69 -3.99 32.49
CA ASN A 815 -1.47 -5.10 33.01
C ASN A 815 -1.56 -6.20 31.93
N ASN A 816 -1.13 -7.39 32.27
CA ASN A 816 -1.25 -8.58 31.46
C ASN A 816 -2.57 -9.32 31.68
N GLU A 817 -3.47 -8.77 32.46
CA GLU A 817 -4.74 -9.43 32.77
C GLU A 817 -5.83 -9.05 31.76
N GLY A 818 -6.71 -10.00 31.55
CA GLY A 818 -8.05 -9.79 31.02
C GLY A 818 -8.20 -9.58 29.52
N ASP A 819 -7.15 -9.58 28.72
CA ASP A 819 -7.27 -9.53 27.25
C ASP A 819 -7.50 -10.90 26.60
N GLY A 820 -7.78 -11.91 27.45
CA GLY A 820 -8.13 -13.24 27.02
C GLY A 820 -7.00 -14.13 26.52
N ILE A 821 -5.78 -13.67 26.57
CA ILE A 821 -4.60 -14.53 26.29
C ILE A 821 -4.40 -15.54 27.42
N SER A 822 -5.06 -15.35 28.56
CA SER A 822 -4.74 -15.95 29.84
C SER A 822 -4.79 -17.50 29.89
N LEU A 823 -5.96 -18.03 30.16
CA LEU A 823 -6.07 -19.46 30.53
C LEU A 823 -6.19 -20.38 29.32
N ALA A 824 -6.94 -19.96 28.29
CA ALA A 824 -7.12 -20.78 27.08
C ALA A 824 -5.80 -20.94 26.31
N THR A 825 -4.99 -19.88 26.27
CA THR A 825 -3.67 -19.91 25.66
C THR A 825 -2.71 -20.78 26.47
N ALA A 826 -2.67 -20.65 27.80
CA ALA A 826 -1.83 -21.47 28.66
C ALA A 826 -2.18 -22.96 28.50
N LYS A 827 -3.46 -23.31 28.46
CA LYS A 827 -3.93 -24.66 28.20
C LYS A 827 -3.58 -25.18 26.80
N GLY A 828 -3.64 -24.35 25.79
CA GLY A 828 -3.26 -24.69 24.40
C GLY A 828 -1.75 -24.91 24.23
N TRP A 829 -0.92 -24.34 25.11
CA TRP A 829 0.54 -24.45 25.08
C TRP A 829 1.09 -25.63 25.89
N GLN A 830 0.27 -26.29 26.67
CA GLN A 830 0.70 -27.52 27.37
C GLN A 830 0.96 -28.61 26.32
N ARG A 831 2.22 -29.01 26.18
CA ARG A 831 2.57 -30.14 25.33
C ARG A 831 1.83 -31.39 25.82
N ASP A 832 1.07 -31.99 24.92
CA ASP A 832 0.53 -33.32 25.17
C ASP A 832 1.71 -34.32 25.11
N PRO A 833 1.83 -35.25 26.04
CA PRO A 833 2.84 -36.27 25.98
C PRO A 833 2.86 -37.08 24.68
N SER A 834 1.73 -37.15 23.99
CA SER A 834 1.60 -37.78 22.68
C SER A 834 2.16 -36.94 21.47
N ASP A 835 2.55 -35.68 21.69
CA ASP A 835 3.04 -34.83 20.61
C ASP A 835 4.33 -35.37 19.97
N HIS A 836 5.16 -36.09 20.74
CA HIS A 836 6.38 -36.71 20.20
C HIS A 836 6.06 -37.77 19.15
N ASP A 837 5.10 -38.66 19.47
CA ASP A 837 4.69 -39.76 18.60
C ASP A 837 4.01 -39.19 17.34
N ALA A 838 3.11 -38.22 17.48
CA ALA A 838 2.47 -37.53 16.39
C ALA A 838 3.49 -36.83 15.46
N LEU A 839 4.57 -36.27 16.03
CA LEU A 839 5.66 -35.68 15.24
C LEU A 839 6.41 -36.74 14.41
N GLN A 840 6.67 -37.92 14.96
CA GLN A 840 7.34 -39.01 14.24
C GLN A 840 6.45 -39.56 13.12
N GLU A 841 5.17 -39.77 13.40
CA GLU A 841 4.18 -40.23 12.41
C GLU A 841 4.04 -39.22 11.25
N ARG A 842 4.00 -37.92 11.57
CA ARG A 842 3.97 -36.86 10.54
C ARG A 842 5.22 -36.84 9.66
N LYS A 843 6.40 -37.02 10.25
CA LYS A 843 7.65 -37.14 9.49
C LYS A 843 7.61 -38.33 8.54
N ALA A 844 7.09 -39.46 9.00
CA ALA A 844 6.91 -40.65 8.20
C ALA A 844 5.89 -40.43 7.08
N TRP A 845 4.78 -39.72 7.35
CA TRP A 845 3.80 -39.36 6.36
C TRP A 845 4.38 -38.39 5.31
N ALA A 846 5.09 -37.34 5.72
CA ALA A 846 5.74 -36.40 4.82
C ALA A 846 6.77 -37.06 3.91
N ALA A 847 7.51 -38.07 4.43
CA ALA A 847 8.45 -38.82 3.63
C ALA A 847 7.80 -39.78 2.61
N GLN A 848 6.52 -40.10 2.78
CA GLN A 848 5.74 -40.96 1.86
C GLN A 848 5.01 -40.14 0.79
N GLN A 849 4.90 -38.81 0.96
CA GLN A 849 4.35 -37.97 -0.08
C GLN A 849 5.33 -37.93 -1.26
N PRO A 850 4.88 -38.10 -2.51
CA PRO A 850 5.75 -37.92 -3.66
C PRO A 850 6.32 -36.51 -3.58
N GLU A 851 7.63 -36.38 -3.69
CA GLU A 851 8.24 -35.07 -3.90
C GLU A 851 7.49 -34.44 -5.03
N SER A 852 6.76 -33.37 -4.74
CA SER A 852 6.07 -32.61 -5.78
C SER A 852 7.14 -32.30 -6.80
N THR A 853 6.99 -32.83 -8.00
CA THR A 853 7.96 -32.74 -9.09
C THR A 853 8.26 -31.30 -9.39
N SER A 854 9.13 -30.72 -8.64
CA SER A 854 9.86 -29.48 -8.95
C SER A 854 10.97 -29.85 -9.95
N THR A 855 10.58 -30.42 -11.08
CA THR A 855 11.50 -30.80 -12.15
C THR A 855 11.99 -29.61 -12.97
N ALA A 856 11.92 -28.40 -12.46
CA ALA A 856 12.44 -27.19 -13.11
C ALA A 856 13.73 -26.62 -12.46
N PHE A 857 14.26 -27.22 -11.39
CA PHE A 857 15.41 -26.66 -10.68
C PHE A 857 16.63 -27.57 -10.55
N ASP A 858 16.64 -28.73 -11.18
CA ASP A 858 17.79 -29.64 -11.21
C ASP A 858 18.71 -29.43 -12.41
N GLN A 859 18.79 -28.23 -12.99
CA GLN A 859 19.94 -27.87 -13.81
C GLN A 859 20.99 -27.23 -12.90
N ASP A 860 21.97 -28.03 -12.53
CA ASP A 860 23.17 -27.61 -11.82
C ASP A 860 23.88 -26.51 -12.65
N PRO A 861 23.89 -25.24 -12.20
CA PRO A 861 24.55 -24.17 -12.95
C PRO A 861 26.08 -24.27 -12.95
N THR A 862 26.66 -25.31 -12.36
CA THR A 862 28.11 -25.47 -12.24
C THR A 862 28.74 -26.30 -13.38
N GLN A 863 27.95 -26.83 -14.32
CA GLN A 863 28.51 -27.67 -15.38
C GLN A 863 28.89 -26.95 -16.69
N GLU A 864 28.59 -25.66 -16.85
CA GLU A 864 29.00 -24.92 -18.07
C GLU A 864 30.21 -23.97 -17.91
N ALA A 865 30.89 -24.00 -16.80
CA ALA A 865 32.05 -23.13 -16.56
C ALA A 865 33.42 -23.78 -16.89
N THR A 866 33.45 -24.91 -17.60
CA THR A 866 34.71 -25.52 -18.10
C THR A 866 34.58 -25.96 -19.55
N SER A 867 34.62 -24.97 -20.49
CA SER A 867 35.14 -25.17 -21.82
C SER A 867 35.50 -23.83 -22.47
#